data_25f607d3a5b859fcc2fb70f390dbbf23
#
_entry.id   25f607d3a5b859fcc2fb70f390dbbf23
#
_cell.length_a   1.000
_cell.length_b   1.000
_cell.length_c   1.000
_cell.angle_alpha   90.00
_cell.angle_beta   90.00
_cell.angle_gamma   90.00
#
_symmetry.space_group_name_H-M   'P 1'
#
loop_
_entity.id
_entity.type
_entity.pdbx_description
1 polymer ?
#
loop_
_entity_poly.entity_id
_entity_poly.type
_entity_poly.pdbx_seq_one_letter_code
_entity_poly.pdbx_strand_id
1 'polypeptide(L)'
;MLRLRTMCGGLKLLGIRRTSTAPAASPNVRRLEYKPIKKVMVANRGEIAIRVFRACTELGIRTVAVYSEQDTGQMHRQKADEAYLIGRGLAPVQAYLHIPDIIKVAKENNVDAVHPGYGFLSERADFAQACQDAGVRFIGPSPEVVRKMGDKVEARAIAIAAGVPVVPGTNAPVTSLHEAQEFSNTYGFPIIFKAAYGGGGRGMRVVHSYEELEENYTRAYSEALAAFGNGALFVEKFIERPRHIEVQILGDQYGNILHLYERDCSIQRRHQKVVEIAPAAHLDPLLRTRLTSDSVKLAKQVGYENAGTVEFLVDKHGKHFFIEVNSRLQVEHTVTEEITDVDLVHAQIHVTEGRSLPDLGLRQENIRINGCAIQCRVTTEDPARSFQPDTGRIEVFRSGEGMGIRLDNASAFQGAVISPHYDSLLVKVIAHGKDHLTAATKMSRALAEFRVRGVKTNIPFLQNVLNNQQFLGGTVDTQFIDENPELFQLRPAQNRAQKLLYYLGHVMVNGPTTPIPVKADPSPTDPIVPVVPIGPPPAGFRDILLREGPEGFARAVRNHQGLLLMDTTFRDAHQSLLATRVRTHDLKKISPYVAHNFNKLFSIENWGGATFDVAMRFLYECPWRRLQELRELIPNIPFQMLLRGANAVGYTNYPDNVVFKFCEVAKENGMDVFRVFDSLNYLPNLLLGMEAVGSAGGVVEAAISYTGDVADPSRTKYSLQYYMDLAEELVRAGTHILCIKESRCRGPTLERGSGPRS
;
A
#
# COMPACT_ATOMS: atom_id res chain seq x y z
N MET A 1 57.91 8.47 -17.03
CA MET A 1 59.34 8.37 -16.68
C MET A 1 59.48 8.82 -15.23
N LEU A 2 59.73 7.93 -14.33
CA LEU A 2 60.78 7.90 -13.31
C LEU A 2 60.58 6.66 -12.43
N ARG A 3 61.51 5.75 -12.56
CA ARG A 3 61.69 4.57 -11.69
C ARG A 3 62.35 5.04 -10.41
N LEU A 4 61.95 4.48 -9.25
CA LEU A 4 62.85 4.38 -8.12
C LEU A 4 62.76 2.98 -7.50
N ARG A 5 63.97 2.43 -7.31
CA ARG A 5 64.30 1.06 -6.91
C ARG A 5 64.26 0.91 -5.39
N THR A 6 63.73 -0.22 -4.99
CA THR A 6 64.13 -1.16 -3.93
C THR A 6 65.35 -0.82 -3.05
N MET A 7 65.16 -0.89 -1.74
CA MET A 7 66.20 -1.33 -0.80
C MET A 7 65.60 -2.34 0.19
N CYS A 8 66.08 -3.56 0.15
CA CYS A 8 65.91 -4.60 1.15
C CYS A 8 66.77 -4.33 2.36
N GLY A 9 66.18 -4.32 3.57
CA GLY A 9 66.86 -4.40 4.84
C GLY A 9 66.29 -5.52 5.68
N GLY A 10 67.03 -6.59 5.83
CA GLY A 10 66.58 -7.76 6.60
C GLY A 10 66.64 -7.51 8.10
N LEU A 11 65.56 -7.85 8.80
CA LEU A 11 65.54 -8.02 10.24
C LEU A 11 65.28 -9.49 10.56
N LYS A 12 66.29 -10.09 11.25
CA LYS A 12 66.19 -11.44 11.82
C LYS A 12 65.21 -11.45 12.97
N LEU A 13 64.12 -12.21 12.83
CA LEU A 13 63.20 -12.53 13.92
C LEU A 13 63.80 -13.66 14.79
N LEU A 14 64.06 -13.35 16.02
CA LEU A 14 64.36 -14.28 17.10
C LEU A 14 63.11 -15.12 17.41
N GLY A 15 63.19 -16.42 17.19
CA GLY A 15 62.11 -17.37 17.47
C GLY A 15 61.91 -17.56 18.98
N ILE A 16 60.81 -17.08 19.51
CA ILE A 16 60.30 -17.50 20.81
C ILE A 16 59.37 -18.69 20.58
N ARG A 17 59.84 -19.90 20.91
CA ARG A 17 58.98 -21.07 21.01
C ARG A 17 58.01 -20.89 22.18
N ARG A 18 56.77 -20.57 21.91
CA ARG A 18 55.69 -20.80 22.86
C ARG A 18 55.27 -22.28 22.80
N THR A 19 55.53 -22.98 23.86
CA THR A 19 54.94 -24.30 24.13
C THR A 19 53.44 -24.10 24.37
N SER A 20 52.63 -24.42 23.36
CA SER A 20 51.20 -24.47 23.46
C SER A 20 50.83 -25.83 24.14
N THR A 21 50.48 -25.75 25.41
CA THR A 21 49.74 -26.81 26.06
C THR A 21 48.30 -26.71 25.53
N ALA A 22 47.91 -27.60 24.62
CA ALA A 22 46.54 -27.76 24.19
C ALA A 22 45.64 -28.08 25.39
N PRO A 23 44.52 -27.41 25.59
CA PRO A 23 43.54 -27.85 26.57
C PRO A 23 42.93 -29.19 26.11
N ALA A 24 42.74 -30.08 27.09
CA ALA A 24 42.18 -31.42 26.89
C ALA A 24 40.86 -31.39 26.10
N ALA A 25 40.77 -32.24 25.12
CA ALA A 25 39.56 -32.43 24.29
C ALA A 25 38.38 -32.81 25.20
N SER A 26 37.36 -31.96 25.19
CA SER A 26 36.05 -32.30 25.74
C SER A 26 35.38 -33.39 24.88
N PRO A 27 34.51 -34.25 25.46
CA PRO A 27 34.06 -35.48 24.82
C PRO A 27 33.13 -35.21 23.64
N ASN A 28 33.44 -35.88 22.52
CA ASN A 28 32.59 -36.18 21.34
C ASN A 28 31.38 -35.25 21.09
N VAL A 29 31.59 -34.03 20.70
CA VAL A 29 30.60 -33.28 19.94
C VAL A 29 30.71 -33.75 18.47
N ARG A 30 29.73 -34.47 17.96
CA ARG A 30 29.62 -34.77 16.53
C ARG A 30 29.68 -33.45 15.76
N ARG A 31 30.80 -33.11 15.15
CA ARG A 31 30.85 -32.00 14.21
C ARG A 31 29.97 -32.37 13.02
N LEU A 32 28.90 -31.63 12.81
CA LEU A 32 28.12 -31.74 11.60
C LEU A 32 29.02 -31.39 10.41
N GLU A 33 28.82 -32.06 9.29
CA GLU A 33 29.55 -31.77 8.06
C GLU A 33 29.21 -30.40 7.56
N TYR A 34 30.18 -29.52 7.44
CA TYR A 34 30.00 -28.22 6.85
C TYR A 34 29.60 -28.34 5.38
N LYS A 35 28.39 -27.88 5.03
CA LYS A 35 27.84 -27.93 3.67
C LYS A 35 27.56 -26.49 3.19
N PRO A 36 28.43 -25.90 2.37
CA PRO A 36 28.22 -24.55 1.88
C PRO A 36 26.91 -24.45 1.09
N ILE A 37 26.26 -23.32 1.22
CA ILE A 37 25.07 -22.95 0.44
C ILE A 37 25.53 -22.10 -0.75
N LYS A 38 25.15 -22.50 -1.95
CA LYS A 38 25.51 -21.79 -3.19
C LYS A 38 24.32 -21.08 -3.81
N LYS A 39 23.10 -21.56 -3.54
CA LYS A 39 21.87 -21.00 -4.09
C LYS A 39 20.74 -21.02 -3.04
N VAL A 40 20.18 -19.87 -2.77
CA VAL A 40 19.05 -19.67 -1.83
C VAL A 40 17.83 -19.18 -2.59
N MET A 41 16.70 -19.86 -2.35
CA MET A 41 15.39 -19.38 -2.74
C MET A 41 14.71 -18.70 -1.56
N VAL A 42 14.03 -17.57 -1.81
CA VAL A 42 13.20 -16.92 -0.80
C VAL A 42 11.73 -17.20 -1.08
N ALA A 43 11.09 -18.01 -0.22
CA ALA A 43 9.66 -18.34 -0.31
C ALA A 43 8.81 -17.23 0.28
N ASN A 44 9.02 -16.00 -0.20
CA ASN A 44 8.36 -14.79 0.28
C ASN A 44 8.45 -13.68 -0.79
N ARG A 45 7.95 -12.48 -0.46
CA ARG A 45 7.89 -11.32 -1.34
C ARG A 45 8.32 -10.04 -0.63
N GLY A 46 8.33 -8.95 -1.39
CA GLY A 46 8.48 -7.60 -0.83
C GLY A 46 9.85 -7.37 -0.18
N GLU A 47 9.84 -6.62 0.93
CA GLU A 47 11.06 -6.14 1.58
C GLU A 47 11.91 -7.26 2.17
N ILE A 48 11.27 -8.29 2.78
CA ILE A 48 12.02 -9.39 3.39
C ILE A 48 12.75 -10.24 2.35
N ALA A 49 12.15 -10.44 1.17
CA ALA A 49 12.83 -11.13 0.08
C ALA A 49 14.07 -10.34 -0.36
N ILE A 50 13.94 -9.02 -0.52
CA ILE A 50 15.07 -8.15 -0.89
C ILE A 50 16.15 -8.16 0.21
N ARG A 51 15.74 -8.13 1.49
CA ARG A 51 16.66 -8.19 2.64
C ARG A 51 17.51 -9.47 2.62
N VAL A 52 16.87 -10.60 2.37
CA VAL A 52 17.58 -11.89 2.27
C VAL A 52 18.46 -11.94 1.03
N PHE A 53 18.02 -11.41 -0.12
CA PHE A 53 18.84 -11.35 -1.32
C PHE A 53 20.11 -10.51 -1.13
N ARG A 54 20.03 -9.37 -0.40
CA ARG A 54 21.21 -8.57 -0.05
C ARG A 54 22.20 -9.40 0.75
N ALA A 55 21.77 -10.08 1.81
CA ALA A 55 22.61 -10.95 2.61
C ALA A 55 23.24 -12.07 1.78
N CYS A 56 22.48 -12.73 0.91
CA CYS A 56 23.01 -13.76 0.01
C CYS A 56 24.07 -13.19 -0.94
N THR A 57 23.82 -12.01 -1.52
CA THR A 57 24.78 -11.34 -2.44
C THR A 57 26.08 -10.99 -1.71
N GLU A 58 26.00 -10.48 -0.48
CA GLU A 58 27.17 -10.19 0.37
C GLU A 58 27.99 -11.44 0.71
N LEU A 59 27.33 -12.60 0.82
CA LEU A 59 27.95 -13.91 1.04
C LEU A 59 28.38 -14.62 -0.27
N GLY A 60 28.15 -14.02 -1.44
CA GLY A 60 28.47 -14.63 -2.74
C GLY A 60 27.53 -15.80 -3.11
N ILE A 61 26.34 -15.84 -2.57
CA ILE A 61 25.32 -16.88 -2.78
C ILE A 61 24.33 -16.41 -3.85
N ARG A 62 24.01 -17.27 -4.82
CA ARG A 62 22.99 -16.99 -5.85
C ARG A 62 21.58 -16.96 -5.27
N THR A 63 20.75 -16.12 -5.81
CA THR A 63 19.43 -15.83 -5.29
C THR A 63 18.30 -16.21 -6.25
N VAL A 64 17.23 -16.80 -5.70
CA VAL A 64 16.05 -17.20 -6.47
C VAL A 64 14.81 -16.56 -5.82
N ALA A 65 14.10 -15.75 -6.61
CA ALA A 65 12.80 -15.22 -6.24
C ALA A 65 11.67 -16.13 -6.73
N VAL A 66 10.60 -16.19 -5.95
CA VAL A 66 9.30 -16.67 -6.42
C VAL A 66 8.30 -15.53 -6.43
N TYR A 67 7.36 -15.53 -7.39
CA TYR A 67 6.39 -14.46 -7.50
C TYR A 67 5.04 -14.96 -8.04
N SER A 68 3.94 -14.33 -7.59
CA SER A 68 2.61 -14.54 -8.14
C SER A 68 2.41 -13.74 -9.43
N GLU A 69 1.35 -14.01 -10.18
CA GLU A 69 1.01 -13.24 -11.39
C GLU A 69 0.88 -11.73 -11.11
N GLN A 70 0.33 -11.37 -9.95
CA GLN A 70 0.14 -9.98 -9.51
C GLN A 70 1.45 -9.27 -9.17
N ASP A 71 2.48 -10.03 -8.81
CA ASP A 71 3.80 -9.51 -8.44
C ASP A 71 4.79 -9.46 -9.62
N THR A 72 4.34 -9.66 -10.85
CA THR A 72 5.19 -9.64 -12.05
C THR A 72 6.04 -8.37 -12.17
N GLY A 73 5.51 -7.21 -11.76
CA GLY A 73 6.20 -5.91 -11.76
C GLY A 73 6.91 -5.56 -10.45
N GLN A 74 6.93 -6.43 -9.45
CA GLN A 74 7.46 -6.11 -8.13
C GLN A 74 9.00 -6.17 -8.07
N MET A 75 9.57 -5.33 -7.19
CA MET A 75 11.01 -5.12 -7.10
C MET A 75 11.77 -6.38 -6.66
N HIS A 76 11.21 -7.21 -5.76
CA HIS A 76 11.90 -8.41 -5.29
C HIS A 76 12.20 -9.38 -6.42
N ARG A 77 11.32 -9.49 -7.44
CA ARG A 77 11.57 -10.28 -8.65
C ARG A 77 12.81 -9.81 -9.40
N GLN A 78 13.02 -8.49 -9.46
CA GLN A 78 14.13 -7.87 -10.22
C GLN A 78 15.46 -7.89 -9.45
N LYS A 79 15.42 -8.10 -8.12
CA LYS A 79 16.60 -8.07 -7.26
C LYS A 79 17.27 -9.43 -7.07
N ALA A 80 16.63 -10.50 -7.53
CA ALA A 80 17.20 -11.84 -7.51
C ALA A 80 17.91 -12.16 -8.84
N ASP A 81 18.84 -13.11 -8.81
CA ASP A 81 19.53 -13.62 -10.01
C ASP A 81 18.58 -14.41 -10.91
N GLU A 82 17.62 -15.12 -10.30
CA GLU A 82 16.62 -15.94 -10.99
C GLU A 82 15.24 -15.66 -10.39
N ALA A 83 14.17 -15.76 -11.18
CA ALA A 83 12.80 -15.55 -10.69
C ALA A 83 11.81 -16.47 -11.39
N TYR A 84 10.94 -17.12 -10.62
CA TYR A 84 9.98 -18.13 -11.10
C TYR A 84 8.56 -17.82 -10.67
N LEU A 85 7.61 -17.95 -11.60
CA LEU A 85 6.19 -17.80 -11.34
C LEU A 85 5.65 -19.03 -10.61
N ILE A 86 4.93 -18.78 -9.51
CA ILE A 86 4.25 -19.82 -8.72
C ILE A 86 2.74 -19.57 -8.67
N GLY A 87 1.97 -20.64 -8.38
CA GLY A 87 0.54 -20.54 -8.15
C GLY A 87 -0.24 -19.99 -9.34
N ARG A 88 0.02 -20.46 -10.57
CA ARG A 88 -0.74 -20.04 -11.76
C ARG A 88 -2.24 -20.24 -11.57
N GLY A 89 -3.02 -19.17 -11.81
CA GLY A 89 -4.47 -19.21 -11.66
C GLY A 89 -4.98 -19.21 -10.21
N LEU A 90 -4.10 -19.19 -9.21
CA LEU A 90 -4.48 -19.06 -7.80
C LEU A 90 -4.64 -17.59 -7.41
N ALA A 91 -5.42 -17.35 -6.34
CA ALA A 91 -5.49 -16.04 -5.72
C ALA A 91 -4.09 -15.60 -5.23
N PRO A 92 -3.78 -14.28 -5.20
CA PRO A 92 -2.43 -13.77 -4.96
C PRO A 92 -1.75 -14.31 -3.71
N VAL A 93 -2.45 -14.34 -2.57
CA VAL A 93 -1.93 -14.90 -1.31
C VAL A 93 -1.79 -16.41 -1.38
N GLN A 94 -2.73 -17.10 -2.04
CA GLN A 94 -2.71 -18.56 -2.18
C GLN A 94 -1.50 -19.06 -2.99
N ALA A 95 -1.02 -18.25 -3.94
CA ALA A 95 0.19 -18.57 -4.70
C ALA A 95 1.41 -18.76 -3.78
N TYR A 96 1.59 -17.86 -2.78
CA TYR A 96 2.67 -17.95 -1.80
C TYR A 96 2.45 -19.00 -0.70
N LEU A 97 1.25 -19.56 -0.61
CA LEU A 97 0.91 -20.65 0.31
C LEU A 97 0.94 -22.03 -0.37
N HIS A 98 1.19 -22.07 -1.68
CA HIS A 98 1.17 -23.31 -2.45
C HIS A 98 2.50 -24.05 -2.37
N ILE A 99 2.67 -24.86 -1.33
CA ILE A 99 3.89 -25.62 -1.03
C ILE A 99 4.37 -26.45 -2.23
N PRO A 100 3.50 -27.20 -2.97
CA PRO A 100 3.96 -28.03 -4.08
C PRO A 100 4.71 -27.27 -5.17
N ASP A 101 4.24 -26.10 -5.57
CA ASP A 101 4.91 -25.29 -6.60
C ASP A 101 6.27 -24.76 -6.11
N ILE A 102 6.34 -24.32 -4.85
CA ILE A 102 7.58 -23.80 -4.27
C ILE A 102 8.64 -24.92 -4.21
N ILE A 103 8.26 -26.09 -3.75
CA ILE A 103 9.17 -27.26 -3.70
C ILE A 103 9.58 -27.72 -5.10
N LYS A 104 8.66 -27.72 -6.06
CA LYS A 104 8.94 -28.03 -7.45
C LYS A 104 9.99 -27.07 -8.02
N VAL A 105 9.78 -25.77 -7.89
CA VAL A 105 10.74 -24.74 -8.33
C VAL A 105 12.11 -24.94 -7.69
N ALA A 106 12.15 -25.24 -6.38
CA ALA A 106 13.41 -25.46 -5.66
C ALA A 106 14.18 -26.64 -6.23
N LYS A 107 13.52 -27.78 -6.50
CA LYS A 107 14.13 -28.97 -7.09
C LYS A 107 14.61 -28.77 -8.51
N GLU A 108 13.74 -28.24 -9.37
CA GLU A 108 14.03 -28.07 -10.80
C GLU A 108 15.21 -27.10 -11.04
N ASN A 109 15.45 -26.20 -10.09
CA ASN A 109 16.48 -25.17 -10.21
C ASN A 109 17.70 -25.39 -9.29
N ASN A 110 17.85 -26.59 -8.72
CA ASN A 110 18.98 -26.96 -7.87
C ASN A 110 19.22 -25.95 -6.72
N VAL A 111 18.17 -25.61 -5.98
CA VAL A 111 18.23 -24.72 -4.81
C VAL A 111 18.77 -25.50 -3.63
N ASP A 112 19.81 -25.01 -2.97
CA ASP A 112 20.41 -25.64 -1.79
C ASP A 112 19.61 -25.41 -0.52
N ALA A 113 19.02 -24.20 -0.37
CA ALA A 113 18.27 -23.83 0.81
C ALA A 113 17.14 -22.85 0.51
N VAL A 114 16.09 -22.90 1.33
CA VAL A 114 14.92 -22.00 1.25
C VAL A 114 14.84 -21.15 2.50
N HIS A 115 14.75 -19.84 2.33
CA HIS A 115 14.46 -18.90 3.41
C HIS A 115 12.97 -18.52 3.36
N PRO A 116 12.19 -18.75 4.44
CA PRO A 116 10.76 -18.51 4.43
C PRO A 116 10.39 -17.01 4.65
N GLY A 117 11.32 -16.18 5.09
CA GLY A 117 11.06 -14.81 5.55
C GLY A 117 10.19 -14.77 6.81
N TYR A 118 9.15 -13.97 6.80
CA TYR A 118 8.10 -13.93 7.84
C TYR A 118 6.71 -13.91 7.19
N GLY A 119 5.67 -14.31 7.95
CA GLY A 119 4.33 -14.52 7.40
C GLY A 119 4.28 -15.72 6.43
N PHE A 120 3.21 -15.85 5.66
CA PHE A 120 3.00 -16.94 4.71
C PHE A 120 3.32 -18.32 5.29
N LEU A 121 4.39 -18.97 4.81
CA LEU A 121 4.80 -20.32 5.19
C LEU A 121 5.87 -20.36 6.30
N SER A 122 6.30 -19.24 6.85
CA SER A 122 7.45 -19.18 7.76
C SER A 122 7.27 -19.93 9.09
N GLU A 123 6.01 -20.08 9.55
CA GLU A 123 5.65 -20.80 10.79
C GLU A 123 4.87 -22.10 10.49
N ARG A 124 4.97 -22.60 9.27
CA ARG A 124 4.32 -23.84 8.82
C ARG A 124 5.29 -25.01 8.91
N ALA A 125 5.06 -25.89 9.91
CA ALA A 125 5.86 -27.09 10.10
C ALA A 125 5.83 -28.05 8.90
N ASP A 126 4.69 -28.14 8.20
CA ASP A 126 4.53 -28.92 6.98
C ASP A 126 5.40 -28.40 5.83
N PHE A 127 5.61 -27.10 5.73
CA PHE A 127 6.52 -26.52 4.74
C PHE A 127 7.98 -26.84 5.06
N ALA A 128 8.38 -26.66 6.33
CA ALA A 128 9.72 -27.03 6.76
C ALA A 128 10.01 -28.53 6.53
N GLN A 129 9.03 -29.38 6.81
CA GLN A 129 9.11 -30.83 6.53
C GLN A 129 9.20 -31.13 5.03
N ALA A 130 8.37 -30.47 4.21
CA ALA A 130 8.41 -30.67 2.76
C ALA A 130 9.76 -30.23 2.14
N CYS A 131 10.41 -29.20 2.68
CA CYS A 131 11.77 -28.84 2.29
C CYS A 131 12.77 -29.98 2.62
N GLN A 132 12.74 -30.54 3.83
CA GLN A 132 13.60 -31.64 4.24
C GLN A 132 13.38 -32.87 3.36
N ASP A 133 12.13 -33.28 3.14
CA ASP A 133 11.76 -34.42 2.30
C ASP A 133 12.23 -34.25 0.84
N ALA A 134 12.31 -33.01 0.41
CA ALA A 134 12.81 -32.64 -0.91
C ALA A 134 14.35 -32.58 -1.01
N GLY A 135 15.07 -32.73 0.12
CA GLY A 135 16.52 -32.58 0.18
C GLY A 135 17.00 -31.16 0.12
N VAL A 136 16.10 -30.17 0.35
CA VAL A 136 16.39 -28.72 0.37
C VAL A 136 16.42 -28.26 1.82
N ARG A 137 17.47 -27.55 2.22
CA ARG A 137 17.60 -27.06 3.61
C ARG A 137 16.62 -25.93 3.89
N PHE A 138 15.91 -26.02 5.00
CA PHE A 138 15.07 -24.92 5.49
C PHE A 138 15.90 -23.99 6.38
N ILE A 139 15.95 -22.69 6.05
CA ILE A 139 16.67 -21.69 6.86
C ILE A 139 15.73 -21.21 7.96
N GLY A 140 15.76 -21.88 9.08
CA GLY A 140 14.90 -21.68 10.23
C GLY A 140 15.02 -22.84 11.22
N PRO A 141 14.17 -22.89 12.25
CA PRO A 141 14.11 -23.99 13.20
C PRO A 141 13.67 -25.30 12.55
N SER A 142 13.92 -26.44 13.25
CA SER A 142 13.43 -27.72 12.78
C SER A 142 11.90 -27.78 12.72
N PRO A 143 11.31 -28.63 11.84
CA PRO A 143 9.85 -28.78 11.75
C PRO A 143 9.17 -29.07 13.09
N GLU A 144 9.84 -29.86 13.95
CA GLU A 144 9.34 -30.20 15.28
C GLU A 144 9.26 -28.97 16.19
N VAL A 145 10.29 -28.11 16.18
CA VAL A 145 10.32 -26.87 16.97
C VAL A 145 9.28 -25.89 16.44
N VAL A 146 9.14 -25.75 15.11
CA VAL A 146 8.10 -24.91 14.51
C VAL A 146 6.71 -25.37 14.94
N ARG A 147 6.44 -26.67 14.94
CA ARG A 147 5.16 -27.24 15.37
C ARG A 147 4.89 -26.99 16.85
N LYS A 148 5.87 -27.30 17.73
CA LYS A 148 5.73 -27.14 19.18
C LYS A 148 5.51 -25.69 19.59
N MET A 149 6.23 -24.76 18.95
CA MET A 149 6.12 -23.32 19.27
C MET A 149 4.91 -22.66 18.62
N GLY A 150 4.41 -23.23 17.51
CA GLY A 150 3.18 -22.77 16.84
C GLY A 150 1.90 -23.19 17.58
N ASP A 151 1.95 -24.22 18.39
CA ASP A 151 0.83 -24.64 19.27
C ASP A 151 0.91 -23.87 20.59
N LYS A 152 -0.08 -22.98 20.83
CA LYS A 152 -0.09 -22.12 22.02
C LYS A 152 -0.17 -22.89 23.34
N VAL A 153 -0.84 -24.05 23.33
CA VAL A 153 -0.99 -24.89 24.53
C VAL A 153 0.34 -25.61 24.82
N GLU A 154 0.95 -26.20 23.79
CA GLU A 154 2.23 -26.87 23.89
C GLU A 154 3.36 -25.88 24.27
N ALA A 155 3.43 -24.73 23.62
CA ALA A 155 4.39 -23.67 23.94
C ALA A 155 4.26 -23.17 25.38
N ARG A 156 3.04 -22.98 25.88
CA ARG A 156 2.76 -22.63 27.26
C ARG A 156 3.20 -23.70 28.26
N ALA A 157 2.90 -24.96 27.95
CA ALA A 157 3.34 -26.07 28.79
C ALA A 157 4.87 -26.21 28.89
N ILE A 158 5.55 -25.99 27.77
CA ILE A 158 7.02 -25.94 27.70
C ILE A 158 7.57 -24.79 28.52
N ALA A 159 6.96 -23.59 28.43
CA ALA A 159 7.37 -22.42 29.21
C ALA A 159 7.25 -22.68 30.73
N ILE A 160 6.16 -23.28 31.17
CA ILE A 160 5.95 -23.70 32.57
C ILE A 160 7.03 -24.70 32.99
N ALA A 161 7.30 -25.73 32.17
CA ALA A 161 8.31 -26.74 32.46
C ALA A 161 9.73 -26.15 32.52
N ALA A 162 10.02 -25.10 31.74
CA ALA A 162 11.27 -24.34 31.79
C ALA A 162 11.37 -23.37 32.98
N GLY A 163 10.30 -23.25 33.78
CA GLY A 163 10.21 -22.30 34.89
C GLY A 163 10.07 -20.84 34.45
N VAL A 164 9.54 -20.60 33.25
CA VAL A 164 9.28 -19.28 32.71
C VAL A 164 7.89 -18.84 33.12
N PRO A 165 7.71 -17.63 33.72
CA PRO A 165 6.41 -17.15 34.12
C PRO A 165 5.45 -17.03 32.94
N VAL A 166 4.21 -17.54 33.08
CA VAL A 166 3.14 -17.42 32.10
C VAL A 166 1.97 -16.63 32.68
N VAL A 167 1.17 -16.01 31.83
CA VAL A 167 -0.06 -15.35 32.26
C VAL A 167 -0.94 -16.40 32.98
N PRO A 168 -1.44 -16.17 34.21
CA PRO A 168 -2.38 -17.09 34.83
C PRO A 168 -3.57 -17.35 33.91
N GLY A 169 -3.88 -18.61 33.66
CA GLY A 169 -4.93 -19.00 32.73
C GLY A 169 -5.30 -20.47 32.88
N THR A 170 -6.40 -20.87 32.26
CA THR A 170 -6.86 -22.25 32.27
C THR A 170 -5.93 -23.14 31.42
N ASN A 171 -5.73 -24.38 31.89
CA ASN A 171 -4.87 -25.34 31.16
C ASN A 171 -5.59 -26.08 30.01
N ALA A 172 -6.94 -25.97 30.01
CA ALA A 172 -7.81 -26.53 28.98
C ALA A 172 -8.89 -25.47 28.64
N PRO A 173 -9.52 -25.58 27.49
CA PRO A 173 -10.68 -24.73 27.18
C PRO A 173 -11.76 -24.92 28.24
N VAL A 174 -12.37 -23.80 28.69
CA VAL A 174 -13.49 -23.84 29.61
C VAL A 174 -14.74 -24.38 28.91
N THR A 175 -15.44 -25.27 29.59
CA THR A 175 -16.64 -25.96 29.08
C THR A 175 -17.93 -25.32 29.62
N SER A 176 -17.82 -24.48 30.64
CA SER A 176 -18.96 -23.84 31.29
C SER A 176 -18.61 -22.43 31.80
N LEU A 177 -19.66 -21.62 31.98
CA LEU A 177 -19.56 -20.31 32.62
C LEU A 177 -19.06 -20.44 34.08
N HIS A 178 -19.43 -21.53 34.78
CA HIS A 178 -19.01 -21.78 36.16
C HIS A 178 -17.48 -21.88 36.31
N GLU A 179 -16.80 -22.58 35.40
CA GLU A 179 -15.33 -22.65 35.39
C GLU A 179 -14.67 -21.27 35.21
N ALA A 180 -15.28 -20.39 34.40
CA ALA A 180 -14.82 -19.01 34.25
C ALA A 180 -15.05 -18.19 35.52
N GLN A 181 -16.14 -18.44 36.24
CA GLN A 181 -16.40 -17.83 37.55
C GLN A 181 -15.40 -18.27 38.62
N GLU A 182 -15.11 -19.58 38.71
CA GLU A 182 -14.09 -20.12 39.62
C GLU A 182 -12.71 -19.54 39.35
N PHE A 183 -12.34 -19.41 38.04
CA PHE A 183 -11.10 -18.76 37.66
C PHE A 183 -11.07 -17.31 38.12
N SER A 184 -12.17 -16.56 37.93
CA SER A 184 -12.30 -15.16 38.35
C SER A 184 -12.24 -15.00 39.88
N ASN A 185 -12.80 -15.94 40.62
CA ASN A 185 -12.70 -15.98 42.10
C ASN A 185 -11.25 -16.16 42.57
N THR A 186 -10.47 -16.95 41.83
CA THR A 186 -9.08 -17.27 42.19
C THR A 186 -8.11 -16.16 41.86
N TYR A 187 -8.24 -15.58 40.65
CA TYR A 187 -7.25 -14.62 40.09
C TYR A 187 -7.77 -13.18 40.08
N GLY A 188 -9.04 -12.92 40.38
CA GLY A 188 -9.67 -11.60 40.32
C GLY A 188 -9.89 -11.08 38.92
N PHE A 189 -10.65 -9.98 38.82
CA PHE A 189 -10.82 -9.23 37.56
C PHE A 189 -9.67 -8.23 37.34
N PRO A 190 -9.46 -7.72 36.08
CA PRO A 190 -10.10 -8.19 34.85
C PRO A 190 -9.55 -9.52 34.34
N ILE A 191 -10.38 -10.26 33.59
CA ILE A 191 -10.02 -11.49 32.87
C ILE A 191 -10.28 -11.31 31.38
N ILE A 192 -9.76 -12.20 30.58
CA ILE A 192 -9.99 -12.20 29.13
C ILE A 192 -10.37 -13.59 28.64
N PHE A 193 -11.44 -13.68 27.86
CA PHE A 193 -11.75 -14.87 27.06
C PHE A 193 -10.97 -14.83 25.76
N LYS A 194 -10.43 -16.00 25.34
CA LYS A 194 -9.70 -16.17 24.08
C LYS A 194 -10.17 -17.42 23.37
N ALA A 195 -10.47 -17.34 22.07
CA ALA A 195 -10.78 -18.51 21.28
C ALA A 195 -9.60 -19.50 21.27
N ALA A 196 -9.89 -20.79 21.51
CA ALA A 196 -8.87 -21.85 21.55
C ALA A 196 -8.21 -22.07 20.19
N TYR A 197 -8.98 -21.93 19.12
CA TYR A 197 -8.54 -22.15 17.74
C TYR A 197 -8.66 -20.82 16.97
N GLY A 198 -7.73 -19.90 17.16
CA GLY A 198 -7.83 -18.61 16.49
C GLY A 198 -6.63 -17.71 16.67
N GLY A 199 -6.54 -16.72 15.78
CA GLY A 199 -5.52 -15.68 15.80
C GLY A 199 -6.10 -14.33 15.38
N GLY A 200 -5.30 -13.26 15.51
CA GLY A 200 -5.67 -11.92 15.05
C GLY A 200 -6.74 -11.21 15.90
N GLY A 201 -6.89 -11.56 17.18
CA GLY A 201 -7.78 -10.83 18.13
C GLY A 201 -9.26 -11.14 18.00
N ARG A 202 -9.69 -12.05 17.13
CA ARG A 202 -11.09 -12.48 17.02
C ARG A 202 -11.44 -13.47 18.14
N GLY A 203 -12.65 -13.34 18.71
CA GLY A 203 -13.07 -14.14 19.85
C GLY A 203 -12.34 -13.79 21.16
N MET A 204 -11.82 -12.58 21.27
CA MET A 204 -11.21 -12.06 22.50
C MET A 204 -12.16 -11.04 23.16
N ARG A 205 -12.48 -11.25 24.45
CA ARG A 205 -13.35 -10.39 25.24
C ARG A 205 -12.77 -10.16 26.63
N VAL A 206 -12.53 -8.91 26.97
CA VAL A 206 -12.14 -8.52 28.34
C VAL A 206 -13.39 -8.36 29.19
N VAL A 207 -13.30 -8.81 30.43
CA VAL A 207 -14.38 -8.79 31.41
C VAL A 207 -13.83 -8.13 32.66
N HIS A 208 -14.51 -7.08 33.12
CA HIS A 208 -14.06 -6.29 34.26
C HIS A 208 -14.82 -6.60 35.55
N SER A 209 -15.99 -7.23 35.46
CA SER A 209 -16.82 -7.55 36.62
C SER A 209 -17.65 -8.82 36.43
N TYR A 210 -18.28 -9.29 37.50
CA TYR A 210 -19.16 -10.47 37.41
C TYR A 210 -20.41 -10.21 36.57
N GLU A 211 -20.91 -8.98 36.56
CA GLU A 211 -22.12 -8.59 35.82
C GLU A 211 -21.90 -8.73 34.31
N GLU A 212 -20.66 -8.53 33.84
CA GLU A 212 -20.29 -8.63 32.43
C GLU A 212 -19.94 -10.05 31.99
N LEU A 213 -19.73 -11.00 32.92
CA LEU A 213 -19.12 -12.29 32.68
C LEU A 213 -19.93 -13.16 31.72
N GLU A 214 -21.23 -13.32 31.96
CA GLU A 214 -22.12 -14.17 31.16
C GLU A 214 -22.31 -13.62 29.74
N GLU A 215 -22.53 -12.33 29.62
CA GLU A 215 -22.69 -11.68 28.31
C GLU A 215 -21.44 -11.84 27.46
N ASN A 216 -20.28 -11.54 28.02
CA ASN A 216 -19.01 -11.61 27.27
C ASN A 216 -18.59 -13.06 26.99
N TYR A 217 -18.89 -14.03 27.86
CA TYR A 217 -18.70 -15.44 27.59
C TYR A 217 -19.52 -15.89 26.37
N THR A 218 -20.81 -15.57 26.34
CA THR A 218 -21.73 -15.94 25.27
C THR A 218 -21.31 -15.29 23.92
N ARG A 219 -20.92 -14.01 23.96
CA ARG A 219 -20.42 -13.31 22.77
C ARG A 219 -19.11 -13.89 22.26
N ALA A 220 -18.14 -14.13 23.15
CA ALA A 220 -16.86 -14.73 22.77
C ALA A 220 -17.03 -16.13 22.16
N TYR A 221 -17.91 -16.94 22.77
CA TYR A 221 -18.24 -18.27 22.27
C TYR A 221 -18.86 -18.23 20.85
N SER A 222 -19.85 -17.36 20.67
CA SER A 222 -20.53 -17.21 19.37
C SER A 222 -19.60 -16.70 18.28
N GLU A 223 -18.73 -15.72 18.61
CA GLU A 223 -17.71 -15.22 17.68
C GLU A 223 -16.68 -16.29 17.31
N ALA A 224 -16.19 -17.05 18.30
CA ALA A 224 -15.26 -18.13 18.06
C ALA A 224 -15.88 -19.22 17.17
N LEU A 225 -17.12 -19.61 17.45
CA LEU A 225 -17.85 -20.59 16.67
C LEU A 225 -18.06 -20.13 15.22
N ALA A 226 -18.46 -18.88 15.02
CA ALA A 226 -18.69 -18.30 13.70
C ALA A 226 -17.40 -18.13 12.88
N ALA A 227 -16.31 -17.74 13.55
CA ALA A 227 -15.04 -17.44 12.85
C ALA A 227 -14.18 -18.70 12.58
N PHE A 228 -14.23 -19.70 13.47
CA PHE A 228 -13.31 -20.83 13.47
C PHE A 228 -14.00 -22.20 13.44
N GLY A 229 -15.34 -22.23 13.47
CA GLY A 229 -16.12 -23.46 13.51
C GLY A 229 -16.08 -24.18 14.87
N ASN A 230 -15.43 -23.59 15.89
CA ASN A 230 -15.32 -24.15 17.24
C ASN A 230 -15.41 -23.02 18.26
N GLY A 231 -16.34 -23.10 19.21
CA GLY A 231 -16.60 -22.10 20.24
C GLY A 231 -15.76 -22.25 21.53
N ALA A 232 -14.79 -23.18 21.56
CA ALA A 232 -13.96 -23.41 22.75
C ALA A 232 -13.15 -22.16 23.14
N LEU A 233 -13.21 -21.79 24.42
CA LEU A 233 -12.58 -20.60 24.97
C LEU A 233 -11.59 -20.94 26.09
N PHE A 234 -10.46 -20.26 26.12
CA PHE A 234 -9.60 -20.14 27.29
C PHE A 234 -9.93 -18.90 28.11
N VAL A 235 -9.70 -18.97 29.41
CA VAL A 235 -9.74 -17.82 30.32
C VAL A 235 -8.34 -17.51 30.80
N GLU A 236 -7.94 -16.25 30.69
CA GLU A 236 -6.67 -15.78 31.23
C GLU A 236 -6.88 -14.50 32.05
N LYS A 237 -5.97 -14.25 32.99
CA LYS A 237 -5.89 -12.96 33.67
C LYS A 237 -5.56 -11.88 32.64
N PHE A 238 -6.34 -10.82 32.58
CA PHE A 238 -6.01 -9.69 31.72
C PHE A 238 -4.97 -8.82 32.40
N ILE A 239 -3.87 -8.60 31.71
CA ILE A 239 -2.81 -7.71 32.18
C ILE A 239 -3.11 -6.30 31.66
N GLU A 240 -3.40 -5.39 32.61
CA GLU A 240 -3.72 -4.01 32.27
C GLU A 240 -2.47 -3.22 31.93
N ARG A 241 -2.51 -2.45 30.84
CA ARG A 241 -1.46 -1.53 30.41
C ARG A 241 -0.05 -2.17 30.40
N PRO A 242 0.11 -3.35 29.82
CA PRO A 242 1.41 -3.98 29.80
C PRO A 242 2.32 -3.31 28.76
N ARG A 243 3.62 -3.43 28.96
CA ARG A 243 4.59 -3.28 27.87
C ARG A 243 4.71 -4.61 27.13
N HIS A 244 4.81 -4.55 25.82
CA HIS A 244 5.10 -5.70 24.99
C HIS A 244 6.61 -5.75 24.71
N ILE A 245 7.30 -6.60 25.43
CA ILE A 245 8.76 -6.75 25.33
C ILE A 245 9.06 -8.10 24.73
N GLU A 246 9.97 -8.13 23.78
CA GLU A 246 10.37 -9.36 23.12
C GLU A 246 11.90 -9.52 23.09
N VAL A 247 12.38 -10.75 23.15
CA VAL A 247 13.81 -11.06 23.16
C VAL A 247 14.20 -11.81 21.91
N GLN A 248 15.16 -11.29 21.18
CA GLN A 248 15.76 -11.99 20.03
C GLN A 248 16.67 -13.10 20.50
N ILE A 249 16.41 -14.32 20.05
CA ILE A 249 17.27 -15.49 20.28
C ILE A 249 17.89 -15.97 18.98
N LEU A 250 19.06 -16.59 19.10
CA LEU A 250 19.77 -17.26 18.02
C LEU A 250 20.39 -18.54 18.57
N GLY A 251 20.10 -19.68 17.93
CA GLY A 251 20.62 -21.00 18.30
C GLY A 251 21.35 -21.67 17.14
N ASP A 252 22.34 -22.52 17.46
CA ASP A 252 22.98 -23.37 16.46
C ASP A 252 22.60 -24.85 16.64
N GLN A 253 23.07 -25.70 15.73
CA GLN A 253 22.81 -27.15 15.74
C GLN A 253 23.66 -27.92 16.76
N TYR A 254 24.48 -27.19 17.55
CA TYR A 254 25.34 -27.80 18.59
C TYR A 254 24.82 -27.50 20.00
N GLY A 255 23.68 -26.83 20.12
CA GLY A 255 23.04 -26.48 21.39
C GLY A 255 23.56 -25.16 22.00
N ASN A 256 24.37 -24.40 21.28
CA ASN A 256 24.69 -23.04 21.71
C ASN A 256 23.50 -22.13 21.40
N ILE A 257 23.05 -21.40 22.43
CA ILE A 257 21.95 -20.42 22.31
C ILE A 257 22.40 -19.14 22.99
N LEU A 258 22.19 -18.03 22.28
CA LEU A 258 22.42 -16.68 22.79
C LEU A 258 21.21 -15.80 22.59
N HIS A 259 21.17 -14.69 23.29
CA HIS A 259 20.19 -13.63 23.06
C HIS A 259 20.89 -12.40 22.49
N LEU A 260 20.14 -11.63 21.68
CA LEU A 260 20.56 -10.35 21.11
C LEU A 260 19.76 -9.20 21.72
N TYR A 261 19.52 -9.28 23.02
CA TYR A 261 18.74 -8.36 23.82
C TYR A 261 17.27 -8.22 23.39
N GLU A 262 16.61 -7.26 24.02
CA GLU A 262 15.19 -7.06 23.90
C GLU A 262 14.83 -5.90 22.96
N ARG A 263 13.59 -5.97 22.46
CA ARG A 263 12.88 -4.90 21.76
C ARG A 263 11.62 -4.52 22.53
N ASP A 264 11.23 -3.28 22.48
CA ASP A 264 9.93 -2.80 22.94
C ASP A 264 9.02 -2.61 21.74
N CYS A 265 7.94 -3.36 21.69
CA CYS A 265 6.93 -3.35 20.65
C CYS A 265 5.55 -2.90 21.19
N SER A 266 5.53 -2.09 22.23
CA SER A 266 4.29 -1.65 22.89
C SER A 266 3.43 -0.73 22.03
N ILE A 267 4.02 -0.01 21.07
CA ILE A 267 3.27 0.89 20.20
C ILE A 267 2.59 0.10 19.10
N GLN A 268 1.35 -0.28 19.38
CA GLN A 268 0.53 -1.16 18.56
C GLN A 268 -0.82 -0.51 18.27
N ARG A 269 -1.37 -0.82 17.12
CA ARG A 269 -2.74 -0.50 16.77
C ARG A 269 -3.48 -1.79 16.44
N ARG A 270 -4.56 -2.09 17.18
CA ARG A 270 -5.33 -3.35 17.02
C ARG A 270 -4.41 -4.58 16.98
N HIS A 271 -3.46 -4.64 17.90
CA HIS A 271 -2.43 -5.69 18.02
C HIS A 271 -1.43 -5.77 16.86
N GLN A 272 -1.38 -4.76 15.98
CA GLN A 272 -0.33 -4.65 14.95
C GLN A 272 0.74 -3.66 15.41
N LYS A 273 1.99 -4.09 15.43
CA LYS A 273 3.16 -3.27 15.77
C LYS A 273 3.32 -2.15 14.73
N VAL A 274 3.55 -0.93 15.18
CA VAL A 274 3.66 0.27 14.34
C VAL A 274 5.04 0.93 14.47
N VAL A 275 5.53 1.00 15.72
CA VAL A 275 6.87 1.50 16.06
C VAL A 275 7.52 0.52 17.02
N GLU A 276 8.75 0.13 16.73
CA GLU A 276 9.54 -0.80 17.53
C GLU A 276 10.86 -0.12 17.95
N ILE A 277 11.30 -0.41 19.15
CA ILE A 277 12.45 0.25 19.78
C ILE A 277 13.39 -0.82 20.35
N ALA A 278 14.69 -0.67 20.13
CA ALA A 278 15.71 -1.47 20.80
C ALA A 278 16.88 -0.58 21.27
N PRO A 279 17.39 -0.80 22.49
CA PRO A 279 16.79 -1.59 23.56
C PRO A 279 15.54 -0.90 24.13
N ALA A 280 14.74 -1.61 24.92
CA ALA A 280 13.57 -1.04 25.58
C ALA A 280 13.95 0.13 26.48
N ALA A 281 13.31 1.30 26.27
CA ALA A 281 13.61 2.49 27.03
C ALA A 281 13.29 2.29 28.53
N HIS A 282 14.22 2.74 29.40
CA HIS A 282 14.08 2.69 30.87
C HIS A 282 13.72 1.31 31.43
N LEU A 283 14.11 0.21 30.75
CA LEU A 283 13.92 -1.14 31.28
C LEU A 283 14.90 -1.38 32.44
N ASP A 284 14.36 -1.82 33.59
CA ASP A 284 15.18 -2.20 34.74
C ASP A 284 16.23 -3.26 34.35
N PRO A 285 17.53 -3.08 34.67
CA PRO A 285 18.57 -4.02 34.33
C PRO A 285 18.35 -5.44 34.87
N LEU A 286 17.74 -5.58 36.06
CA LEU A 286 17.40 -6.89 36.63
C LEU A 286 16.26 -7.55 35.85
N LEU A 287 15.28 -6.78 35.42
CA LEU A 287 14.21 -7.29 34.56
C LEU A 287 14.75 -7.72 33.19
N ARG A 288 15.62 -6.91 32.58
CA ARG A 288 16.32 -7.30 31.33
C ARG A 288 17.02 -8.65 31.49
N THR A 289 17.78 -8.81 32.55
CA THR A 289 18.48 -10.07 32.83
C THR A 289 17.52 -11.24 32.98
N ARG A 290 16.40 -11.05 33.64
CA ARG A 290 15.35 -12.09 33.77
C ARG A 290 14.73 -12.46 32.44
N LEU A 291 14.29 -11.47 31.66
CA LEU A 291 13.70 -11.69 30.33
C LEU A 291 14.64 -12.44 29.39
N THR A 292 15.90 -12.01 29.30
CA THR A 292 16.90 -12.65 28.45
C THR A 292 17.28 -14.07 28.94
N SER A 293 17.42 -14.25 30.23
CA SER A 293 17.69 -15.57 30.83
C SER A 293 16.55 -16.56 30.58
N ASP A 294 15.31 -16.12 30.78
CA ASP A 294 14.14 -16.98 30.59
C ASP A 294 13.93 -17.33 29.13
N SER A 295 14.22 -16.40 28.21
CA SER A 295 14.21 -16.68 26.76
C SER A 295 15.24 -17.75 26.37
N VAL A 296 16.46 -17.68 26.92
CA VAL A 296 17.51 -18.68 26.66
C VAL A 296 17.16 -20.04 27.30
N LYS A 297 16.56 -20.06 28.52
CA LYS A 297 16.09 -21.30 29.15
C LYS A 297 15.03 -21.99 28.30
N LEU A 298 14.03 -21.22 27.85
CA LEU A 298 12.96 -21.73 27.00
C LEU A 298 13.52 -22.31 25.69
N ALA A 299 14.40 -21.57 25.02
CA ALA A 299 15.03 -21.98 23.79
C ALA A 299 15.86 -23.27 23.95
N LYS A 300 16.62 -23.42 25.07
CA LYS A 300 17.35 -24.64 25.41
C LYS A 300 16.44 -25.81 25.65
N GLN A 301 15.31 -25.60 26.33
CA GLN A 301 14.35 -26.67 26.65
C GLN A 301 13.75 -27.31 25.39
N VAL A 302 13.57 -26.55 24.30
CA VAL A 302 13.01 -27.06 23.05
C VAL A 302 14.06 -27.49 22.03
N GLY A 303 15.35 -27.25 22.32
CA GLY A 303 16.43 -27.47 21.35
C GLY A 303 16.33 -26.52 20.16
N TYR A 304 16.15 -25.23 20.44
CA TYR A 304 15.92 -24.19 19.43
C TYR A 304 17.13 -24.01 18.51
N GLU A 305 16.90 -24.00 17.22
CA GLU A 305 17.90 -23.72 16.19
C GLU A 305 17.51 -22.48 15.37
N ASN A 306 18.50 -21.77 14.85
CA ASN A 306 18.35 -20.60 14.00
C ASN A 306 17.77 -19.38 14.76
N ALA A 307 17.25 -18.37 14.04
CA ALA A 307 16.73 -17.15 14.66
C ALA A 307 15.27 -17.33 15.11
N GLY A 308 14.94 -16.76 16.26
CA GLY A 308 13.59 -16.72 16.79
C GLY A 308 13.42 -15.60 17.81
N THR A 309 12.20 -15.39 18.24
CA THR A 309 11.87 -14.34 19.20
C THR A 309 10.91 -14.85 20.26
N VAL A 310 11.20 -14.56 21.52
CA VAL A 310 10.33 -14.87 22.67
C VAL A 310 9.62 -13.60 23.09
N GLU A 311 8.30 -13.59 23.07
CA GLU A 311 7.47 -12.43 23.41
C GLU A 311 6.93 -12.51 24.85
N PHE A 312 6.94 -11.35 25.53
CA PHE A 312 6.47 -11.18 26.91
C PHE A 312 5.56 -9.98 27.07
N LEU A 313 4.59 -10.08 27.99
CA LEU A 313 3.95 -8.92 28.60
C LEU A 313 4.67 -8.57 29.90
N VAL A 314 4.96 -7.30 30.09
CA VAL A 314 5.52 -6.76 31.33
C VAL A 314 4.51 -5.82 31.97
N ASP A 315 4.06 -6.14 33.18
CA ASP A 315 3.11 -5.32 33.91
C ASP A 315 3.76 -4.06 34.51
N LYS A 316 2.95 -3.18 35.07
CA LYS A 316 3.39 -1.94 35.73
C LYS A 316 4.28 -2.15 36.96
N HIS A 317 4.35 -3.38 37.49
CA HIS A 317 5.17 -3.76 38.65
C HIS A 317 6.47 -4.46 38.24
N GLY A 318 6.76 -4.56 36.94
CA GLY A 318 7.94 -5.22 36.40
C GLY A 318 7.88 -6.76 36.49
N LYS A 319 6.69 -7.37 36.60
CA LYS A 319 6.49 -8.79 36.39
C LYS A 319 6.34 -9.07 34.90
N HIS A 320 7.04 -10.08 34.43
CA HIS A 320 6.94 -10.49 33.02
C HIS A 320 6.22 -11.81 32.90
N PHE A 321 5.53 -11.98 31.78
CA PHE A 321 4.74 -13.15 31.47
C PHE A 321 4.96 -13.54 30.01
N PHE A 322 5.31 -14.78 29.77
CA PHE A 322 5.47 -15.36 28.44
C PHE A 322 4.15 -15.33 27.67
N ILE A 323 4.21 -14.96 26.38
CA ILE A 323 3.07 -14.99 25.44
C ILE A 323 3.24 -16.09 24.43
N GLU A 324 4.30 -16.01 23.61
CA GLU A 324 4.53 -16.90 22.49
C GLU A 324 6.00 -16.86 22.02
N VAL A 325 6.36 -17.85 21.20
CA VAL A 325 7.63 -17.84 20.46
C VAL A 325 7.33 -17.72 18.97
N ASN A 326 7.88 -16.71 18.33
CA ASN A 326 7.88 -16.64 16.87
C ASN A 326 9.09 -17.40 16.34
N SER A 327 8.83 -18.57 15.76
CA SER A 327 9.86 -19.51 15.26
C SER A 327 10.40 -19.10 13.88
N ARG A 328 10.70 -17.81 13.72
CA ARG A 328 11.14 -17.18 12.46
C ARG A 328 11.86 -15.86 12.70
N LEU A 329 12.42 -15.31 11.66
CA LEU A 329 12.84 -13.91 11.65
C LEU A 329 11.62 -13.00 11.73
N GLN A 330 11.68 -11.91 12.49
CA GLN A 330 10.59 -10.94 12.61
C GLN A 330 10.82 -9.69 11.75
N VAL A 331 9.74 -8.91 11.51
CA VAL A 331 9.77 -7.64 10.75
C VAL A 331 10.76 -6.67 11.38
N GLU A 332 10.80 -6.61 12.70
CA GLU A 332 11.56 -5.69 13.56
C GLU A 332 12.98 -6.15 13.90
N HIS A 333 13.47 -7.22 13.27
CA HIS A 333 14.87 -7.70 13.49
C HIS A 333 15.92 -6.62 13.26
N THR A 334 15.60 -5.65 12.42
CA THR A 334 16.50 -4.55 12.02
C THR A 334 16.95 -3.69 13.17
N VAL A 335 16.10 -3.40 14.16
CA VAL A 335 16.53 -2.61 15.34
C VAL A 335 17.51 -3.37 16.21
N THR A 336 17.40 -4.70 16.29
CA THR A 336 18.38 -5.55 16.96
C THR A 336 19.72 -5.55 16.23
N GLU A 337 19.71 -5.66 14.90
CA GLU A 337 20.91 -5.59 14.08
C GLU A 337 21.64 -4.26 14.27
N GLU A 338 20.91 -3.13 14.28
CA GLU A 338 21.48 -1.80 14.44
C GLU A 338 22.13 -1.57 15.80
N ILE A 339 21.62 -2.20 16.87
CA ILE A 339 22.22 -2.01 18.21
C ILE A 339 23.27 -3.04 18.57
N THR A 340 23.34 -4.18 17.87
CA THR A 340 24.26 -5.29 18.21
C THR A 340 25.36 -5.50 17.18
N ASP A 341 25.24 -4.90 16.00
CA ASP A 341 26.13 -5.12 14.84
C ASP A 341 26.17 -6.60 14.39
N VAL A 342 25.09 -7.35 14.64
CA VAL A 342 24.96 -8.76 14.24
C VAL A 342 23.97 -8.86 13.08
N ASP A 343 24.44 -9.25 11.89
CA ASP A 343 23.55 -9.57 10.77
C ASP A 343 22.87 -10.91 11.01
N LEU A 344 21.57 -10.86 11.34
CA LEU A 344 20.78 -12.05 11.68
C LEU A 344 20.60 -12.98 10.48
N VAL A 345 20.47 -12.44 9.26
CA VAL A 345 20.28 -13.27 8.06
C VAL A 345 21.58 -13.98 7.69
N HIS A 346 22.74 -13.32 7.80
CA HIS A 346 24.03 -13.98 7.65
C HIS A 346 24.18 -15.13 8.67
N ALA A 347 23.86 -14.85 9.94
CA ALA A 347 23.93 -15.86 11.00
C ALA A 347 22.99 -17.05 10.71
N GLN A 348 21.75 -16.81 10.25
CA GLN A 348 20.82 -17.85 9.87
C GLN A 348 21.36 -18.76 8.75
N ILE A 349 21.95 -18.17 7.72
CA ILE A 349 22.54 -18.91 6.60
C ILE A 349 23.72 -19.75 7.10
N HIS A 350 24.64 -19.17 7.85
CA HIS A 350 25.81 -19.89 8.37
C HIS A 350 25.48 -21.02 9.34
N VAL A 351 24.49 -20.82 10.22
CA VAL A 351 24.00 -21.89 11.08
C VAL A 351 23.43 -23.04 10.23
N THR A 352 22.67 -22.72 9.17
CA THR A 352 22.13 -23.74 8.26
C THR A 352 23.21 -24.44 7.42
N GLU A 353 24.38 -23.83 7.22
CA GLU A 353 25.56 -24.47 6.64
C GLU A 353 26.27 -25.46 7.59
N GLY A 354 25.89 -25.49 8.89
CA GLY A 354 26.48 -26.31 9.92
C GLY A 354 27.61 -25.65 10.72
N ARG A 355 27.71 -24.29 10.68
CA ARG A 355 28.63 -23.55 11.52
C ARG A 355 28.08 -23.35 12.93
N SER A 356 28.94 -23.43 13.93
CA SER A 356 28.58 -23.10 15.31
C SER A 356 28.62 -21.56 15.52
N LEU A 357 27.85 -21.08 16.49
CA LEU A 357 27.87 -19.65 16.87
C LEU A 357 29.26 -19.18 17.31
N PRO A 358 30.03 -19.97 18.13
CA PRO A 358 31.40 -19.63 18.45
C PRO A 358 32.33 -19.52 17.23
N ASP A 359 32.16 -20.37 16.21
CA ASP A 359 32.94 -20.33 14.96
C ASP A 359 32.67 -19.04 14.15
N LEU A 360 31.49 -18.46 14.33
CA LEU A 360 31.10 -17.16 13.76
C LEU A 360 31.54 -15.97 14.60
N GLY A 361 32.27 -16.20 15.72
CA GLY A 361 32.65 -15.16 16.68
C GLY A 361 31.49 -14.67 17.57
N LEU A 362 30.31 -15.32 17.45
CA LEU A 362 29.13 -14.98 18.21
C LEU A 362 29.15 -15.70 19.57
N ARG A 363 29.54 -14.97 20.59
CA ARG A 363 29.55 -15.37 21.99
C ARG A 363 28.81 -14.35 22.82
N GLN A 364 28.05 -14.75 23.83
CA GLN A 364 27.22 -13.85 24.62
C GLN A 364 28.03 -12.71 25.26
N GLU A 365 29.22 -13.00 25.71
CA GLU A 365 30.15 -12.03 26.35
C GLU A 365 30.65 -10.96 25.36
N ASN A 366 30.60 -11.20 24.06
CA ASN A 366 31.05 -10.26 23.04
C ASN A 366 29.93 -9.36 22.51
N ILE A 367 28.69 -9.74 22.73
CA ILE A 367 27.52 -8.99 22.20
C ILE A 367 27.19 -7.88 23.19
N ARG A 368 27.20 -6.65 22.69
CA ARG A 368 26.93 -5.44 23.48
C ARG A 368 25.91 -4.57 22.79
N ILE A 369 25.15 -3.83 23.60
CA ILE A 369 24.23 -2.81 23.09
C ILE A 369 25.04 -1.56 22.73
N ASN A 370 24.87 -1.09 21.50
CA ASN A 370 25.44 0.17 21.03
C ASN A 370 24.31 1.14 20.67
N GLY A 371 24.09 2.12 21.52
CA GLY A 371 23.07 3.15 21.29
C GLY A 371 21.63 2.64 21.39
N CYS A 372 20.77 3.22 20.57
CA CYS A 372 19.34 2.91 20.47
C CYS A 372 18.90 2.98 19.01
N ALA A 373 18.04 2.07 18.61
CA ALA A 373 17.42 2.07 17.29
C ALA A 373 15.89 2.08 17.39
N ILE A 374 15.25 2.83 16.51
CA ILE A 374 13.80 2.91 16.37
C ILE A 374 13.45 2.50 14.95
N GLN A 375 12.49 1.60 14.77
CA GLN A 375 11.89 1.28 13.48
C GLN A 375 10.48 1.86 13.39
N CYS A 376 10.15 2.46 12.26
CA CYS A 376 8.79 2.84 11.91
C CYS A 376 8.34 2.09 10.66
N ARG A 377 7.15 1.48 10.74
CA ARG A 377 6.51 0.84 9.58
C ARG A 377 5.74 1.90 8.81
N VAL A 378 6.27 2.32 7.67
CA VAL A 378 5.55 3.21 6.76
C VAL A 378 4.63 2.38 5.88
N THR A 379 3.32 2.61 6.03
CA THR A 379 2.27 1.87 5.33
C THR A 379 1.48 2.79 4.39
N THR A 380 0.87 2.18 3.36
CA THR A 380 -0.07 2.88 2.47
C THR A 380 -1.48 2.84 3.06
N GLU A 381 -1.66 3.50 4.18
CA GLU A 381 -2.91 3.62 4.92
C GLU A 381 -3.22 5.08 5.21
N ASP A 382 -4.51 5.41 5.24
CA ASP A 382 -4.98 6.77 5.57
C ASP A 382 -5.40 6.87 7.04
N PRO A 383 -4.58 7.48 7.92
CA PRO A 383 -4.94 7.62 9.33
C PRO A 383 -6.20 8.45 9.56
N ALA A 384 -6.54 9.38 8.66
CA ALA A 384 -7.77 10.18 8.72
C ALA A 384 -9.03 9.35 8.46
N ARG A 385 -8.88 8.15 7.85
CA ARG A 385 -9.96 7.20 7.56
C ARG A 385 -9.77 5.89 8.33
N SER A 386 -9.45 5.96 9.61
CA SER A 386 -9.24 4.78 10.47
C SER A 386 -8.23 3.78 9.91
N PHE A 387 -7.17 4.25 9.23
CA PHE A 387 -6.14 3.44 8.56
C PHE A 387 -6.68 2.53 7.47
N GLN A 388 -7.69 2.99 6.75
CA GLN A 388 -8.13 2.28 5.56
C GLN A 388 -6.95 2.18 4.58
N PRO A 389 -6.63 0.97 4.07
CA PRO A 389 -5.60 0.80 3.05
C PRO A 389 -5.90 1.65 1.82
N ASP A 390 -4.89 2.36 1.34
CA ASP A 390 -4.96 3.15 0.12
C ASP A 390 -4.17 2.46 -0.99
N THR A 391 -4.77 2.38 -2.17
CA THR A 391 -4.22 1.71 -3.33
C THR A 391 -4.06 2.69 -4.47
N GLY A 392 -3.10 2.46 -5.34
CA GLY A 392 -2.87 3.35 -6.47
C GLY A 392 -1.44 3.24 -7.00
N ARG A 393 -1.09 4.16 -7.88
CA ARG A 393 0.25 4.27 -8.43
C ARG A 393 1.05 5.32 -7.67
N ILE A 394 2.27 4.98 -7.29
CA ILE A 394 3.20 5.93 -6.69
C ILE A 394 3.74 6.84 -7.80
N GLU A 395 3.37 8.11 -7.79
CA GLU A 395 3.82 9.12 -8.75
C GLU A 395 5.19 9.71 -8.38
N VAL A 396 5.42 9.91 -7.07
CA VAL A 396 6.70 10.39 -6.54
C VAL A 396 7.05 9.56 -5.32
N PHE A 397 8.28 9.08 -5.26
CA PHE A 397 8.87 8.49 -4.08
C PHE A 397 10.26 9.09 -3.85
N ARG A 398 10.45 9.70 -2.69
CA ARG A 398 11.75 10.15 -2.18
C ARG A 398 11.84 9.78 -0.72
N SER A 399 12.90 9.13 -0.32
CA SER A 399 13.20 8.74 1.06
C SER A 399 13.96 9.82 1.80
N GLY A 400 13.92 9.76 3.13
CA GLY A 400 14.86 10.48 3.98
C GLY A 400 16.07 9.60 4.25
N GLU A 401 17.26 10.12 4.04
CA GLU A 401 18.53 9.41 4.17
C GLU A 401 19.46 10.13 5.15
N GLY A 402 20.68 9.63 5.30
CA GLY A 402 21.71 10.25 6.11
C GLY A 402 22.21 9.36 7.25
N MET A 403 23.14 9.89 8.06
CA MET A 403 23.83 9.14 9.11
C MET A 403 22.86 8.49 10.11
N GLY A 404 22.94 7.16 10.22
CA GLY A 404 22.13 6.37 11.14
C GLY A 404 20.69 6.14 10.65
N ILE A 405 20.43 6.27 9.35
CA ILE A 405 19.14 5.89 8.74
C ILE A 405 19.35 4.70 7.84
N ARG A 406 18.61 3.63 8.11
CA ARG A 406 18.51 2.43 7.28
C ARG A 406 17.10 2.33 6.70
N LEU A 407 17.01 1.89 5.46
CA LEU A 407 15.76 1.70 4.73
C LEU A 407 15.67 0.26 4.21
N ASP A 408 14.67 -0.47 4.70
CA ASP A 408 14.29 -1.76 4.13
C ASP A 408 13.01 -1.58 3.31
N ASN A 409 13.18 -1.52 1.99
CA ASN A 409 12.15 -1.10 1.04
C ASN A 409 11.46 -2.30 0.39
N ALA A 410 10.13 -2.29 0.37
CA ALA A 410 9.31 -3.33 -0.27
C ALA A 410 8.97 -2.98 -1.73
N SER A 411 8.09 -2.02 -1.90
CA SER A 411 7.52 -1.65 -3.21
C SER A 411 7.62 -0.14 -3.46
N ALA A 412 8.45 0.55 -2.68
CA ALA A 412 8.53 1.99 -2.67
C ALA A 412 9.48 2.51 -3.77
N PHE A 413 8.96 2.63 -4.99
CA PHE A 413 9.65 3.33 -6.08
C PHE A 413 8.62 4.06 -6.96
N GLN A 414 9.08 5.05 -7.68
CA GLN A 414 8.23 5.80 -8.61
C GLN A 414 7.70 4.89 -9.72
N GLY A 415 6.40 4.90 -9.92
CA GLY A 415 5.71 4.05 -10.87
C GLY A 415 5.19 2.72 -10.30
N ALA A 416 5.56 2.34 -9.07
CA ALA A 416 5.04 1.15 -8.41
C ALA A 416 3.52 1.23 -8.22
N VAL A 417 2.84 0.12 -8.42
CA VAL A 417 1.41 -0.02 -8.17
C VAL A 417 1.20 -0.73 -6.84
N ILE A 418 0.53 -0.06 -5.91
CA ILE A 418 0.14 -0.63 -4.63
C ILE A 418 -1.15 -1.43 -4.82
N SER A 419 -1.04 -2.72 -4.57
CA SER A 419 -2.11 -3.70 -4.76
C SER A 419 -2.92 -3.88 -3.45
N PRO A 420 -4.24 -4.10 -3.52
CA PRO A 420 -5.05 -4.42 -2.34
C PRO A 420 -4.89 -5.88 -1.87
N HIS A 421 -4.11 -6.69 -2.56
CA HIS A 421 -4.01 -8.13 -2.29
C HIS A 421 -3.04 -8.50 -1.18
N TYR A 422 -2.15 -7.60 -0.80
CA TYR A 422 -1.08 -7.86 0.16
C TYR A 422 -1.03 -6.78 1.24
N ASP A 423 -0.13 -6.96 2.21
CA ASP A 423 0.13 -6.00 3.27
C ASP A 423 0.44 -4.60 2.70
N SER A 424 -0.04 -3.58 3.38
CA SER A 424 0.14 -2.16 3.08
C SER A 424 1.56 -1.64 3.33
N LEU A 425 2.48 -2.46 3.86
CA LEU A 425 3.85 -2.07 4.19
C LEU A 425 4.61 -1.58 2.95
N LEU A 426 4.98 -0.31 2.97
CA LEU A 426 5.72 0.35 1.90
C LEU A 426 7.23 0.29 2.12
N VAL A 427 7.67 0.69 3.31
CA VAL A 427 9.09 0.71 3.70
C VAL A 427 9.21 0.67 5.22
N LYS A 428 10.22 -0.03 5.73
CA LYS A 428 10.67 0.09 7.11
C LYS A 428 11.76 1.16 7.15
N VAL A 429 11.57 2.15 7.99
CA VAL A 429 12.57 3.18 8.27
C VAL A 429 13.15 2.89 9.64
N ILE A 430 14.47 2.75 9.73
CA ILE A 430 15.17 2.49 10.97
C ILE A 430 16.13 3.66 11.23
N ALA A 431 16.06 4.22 12.43
CA ALA A 431 16.96 5.29 12.85
C ALA A 431 17.79 4.84 14.06
N HIS A 432 19.11 4.90 13.93
CA HIS A 432 20.06 4.60 15.00
C HIS A 432 20.66 5.89 15.59
N GLY A 433 20.70 5.99 16.90
CA GLY A 433 21.28 7.09 17.65
C GLY A 433 21.99 6.61 18.92
N LYS A 434 22.74 7.51 19.56
CA LYS A 434 23.43 7.18 20.83
C LYS A 434 22.46 6.87 21.98
N ASP A 435 21.23 7.40 21.89
CA ASP A 435 20.17 7.25 22.88
C ASP A 435 18.80 7.36 22.22
N HIS A 436 17.74 7.07 22.96
CA HIS A 436 16.34 7.08 22.49
C HIS A 436 15.94 8.43 21.86
N LEU A 437 16.28 9.55 22.53
CA LEU A 437 15.90 10.88 22.06
C LEU A 437 16.62 11.23 20.73
N THR A 438 17.90 10.88 20.61
CA THR A 438 18.68 11.08 19.38
C THR A 438 18.11 10.23 18.23
N ALA A 439 17.75 8.97 18.49
CA ALA A 439 17.13 8.09 17.49
C ALA A 439 15.76 8.62 17.05
N ALA A 440 14.92 9.07 18.01
CA ALA A 440 13.61 9.67 17.73
C ALA A 440 13.73 10.95 16.88
N THR A 441 14.69 11.82 17.20
CA THR A 441 14.94 13.05 16.43
C THR A 441 15.38 12.75 15.01
N LYS A 442 16.29 11.77 14.82
CA LYS A 442 16.71 11.32 13.48
C LYS A 442 15.56 10.72 12.70
N MET A 443 14.72 9.89 13.34
CA MET A 443 13.55 9.29 12.71
C MET A 443 12.54 10.37 12.28
N SER A 444 12.22 11.31 13.14
CA SER A 444 11.31 12.42 12.85
C SER A 444 11.81 13.24 11.65
N ARG A 445 13.12 13.59 11.62
CA ARG A 445 13.75 14.27 10.48
C ARG A 445 13.64 13.43 9.20
N ALA A 446 14.01 12.14 9.26
CA ALA A 446 13.96 11.26 8.09
C ALA A 446 12.53 11.18 7.51
N LEU A 447 11.51 10.96 8.37
CA LEU A 447 10.12 10.90 7.94
C LEU A 447 9.61 12.25 7.38
N ALA A 448 10.09 13.38 7.90
CA ALA A 448 9.77 14.71 7.38
C ALA A 448 10.31 14.96 5.96
N GLU A 449 11.41 14.31 5.59
CA GLU A 449 12.00 14.38 4.25
C GLU A 449 11.28 13.50 3.22
N PHE A 450 10.54 12.50 3.65
CA PHE A 450 9.81 11.64 2.74
C PHE A 450 8.84 12.43 1.86
N ARG A 451 8.81 12.09 0.58
CA ARG A 451 7.83 12.60 -0.39
C ARG A 451 7.20 11.43 -1.13
N VAL A 452 6.01 11.07 -0.71
CA VAL A 452 5.19 10.05 -1.38
C VAL A 452 4.00 10.75 -2.00
N ARG A 453 3.76 10.50 -3.29
CA ARG A 453 2.60 11.02 -4.03
C ARG A 453 1.92 9.89 -4.78
N GLY A 454 0.62 9.98 -4.97
CA GLY A 454 -0.22 8.99 -5.62
C GLY A 454 -0.96 8.08 -4.67
N VAL A 455 -0.44 7.90 -3.44
CA VAL A 455 -1.09 7.15 -2.35
C VAL A 455 -0.95 7.90 -1.03
N LYS A 456 -1.87 7.67 -0.12
CA LYS A 456 -1.80 8.12 1.27
C LYS A 456 -0.85 7.22 2.06
N THR A 457 -0.26 7.76 3.11
CA THR A 457 0.62 7.01 4.02
C THR A 457 0.35 7.40 5.47
N ASN A 458 0.77 6.54 6.39
CA ASN A 458 0.70 6.79 7.82
C ASN A 458 1.81 7.73 8.36
N ILE A 459 2.68 8.27 7.51
CA ILE A 459 3.80 9.14 7.92
C ILE A 459 3.36 10.29 8.85
N PRO A 460 2.27 11.04 8.59
CA PRO A 460 1.84 12.10 9.49
C PRO A 460 1.50 11.61 10.90
N PHE A 461 0.89 10.43 11.00
CA PHE A 461 0.61 9.79 12.28
C PHE A 461 1.91 9.39 13.00
N LEU A 462 2.85 8.75 12.29
CA LEU A 462 4.15 8.39 12.85
C LEU A 462 4.91 9.62 13.38
N GLN A 463 4.85 10.75 12.68
CA GLN A 463 5.43 12.00 13.15
C GLN A 463 4.79 12.49 14.46
N ASN A 464 3.47 12.35 14.61
CA ASN A 464 2.80 12.70 15.85
C ASN A 464 3.24 11.77 16.99
N VAL A 465 3.35 10.46 16.74
CA VAL A 465 3.88 9.49 17.72
C VAL A 465 5.28 9.89 18.19
N LEU A 466 6.20 10.14 17.26
CA LEU A 466 7.61 10.48 17.55
C LEU A 466 7.79 11.81 18.31
N ASN A 467 6.82 12.71 18.23
CA ASN A 467 6.84 14.00 18.91
C ASN A 467 5.97 14.03 20.20
N ASN A 468 5.32 12.92 20.54
CA ASN A 468 4.52 12.81 21.76
C ASN A 468 5.45 12.72 23.00
N GLN A 469 5.09 13.38 24.10
CA GLN A 469 5.91 13.46 25.32
C GLN A 469 6.09 12.10 26.00
N GLN A 470 5.08 11.24 26.00
CA GLN A 470 5.16 9.89 26.58
C GLN A 470 6.12 9.02 25.78
N PHE A 471 6.09 9.13 24.44
CA PHE A 471 7.04 8.46 23.56
C PHE A 471 8.47 8.92 23.82
N LEU A 472 8.72 10.23 23.82
CA LEU A 472 10.04 10.81 24.07
C LEU A 472 10.54 10.48 25.50
N GLY A 473 9.64 10.39 26.46
CA GLY A 473 9.94 9.97 27.84
C GLY A 473 10.11 8.46 28.00
N GLY A 474 9.86 7.64 26.97
CA GLY A 474 9.99 6.18 27.04
C GLY A 474 9.02 5.48 28.01
N THR A 475 7.84 6.06 28.23
CA THR A 475 6.82 5.58 29.17
C THR A 475 5.57 5.02 28.49
N VAL A 476 5.73 4.49 27.30
CA VAL A 476 4.65 3.94 26.47
C VAL A 476 4.27 2.52 26.90
N ASP A 477 2.98 2.20 26.75
CA ASP A 477 2.43 0.86 26.93
C ASP A 477 1.53 0.47 25.74
N THR A 478 0.87 -0.68 25.79
CA THR A 478 0.04 -1.17 24.67
C THR A 478 -1.24 -0.35 24.43
N GLN A 479 -1.65 0.51 25.34
CA GLN A 479 -2.81 1.39 25.21
C GLN A 479 -2.45 2.79 24.72
N PHE A 480 -1.16 3.07 24.53
CA PHE A 480 -0.64 4.39 24.16
C PHE A 480 -1.38 5.04 22.99
N ILE A 481 -1.66 4.30 21.93
CA ILE A 481 -2.33 4.87 20.73
C ILE A 481 -3.80 5.19 21.04
N ASP A 482 -4.48 4.32 21.78
CA ASP A 482 -5.92 4.46 22.06
C ASP A 482 -6.19 5.60 23.08
N GLU A 483 -5.24 5.86 23.96
CA GLU A 483 -5.35 6.92 24.99
C GLU A 483 -4.91 8.31 24.50
N ASN A 484 -4.27 8.41 23.34
CA ASN A 484 -3.76 9.67 22.81
C ASN A 484 -4.45 10.05 21.49
N PRO A 485 -5.71 10.54 21.52
CA PRO A 485 -6.45 10.90 20.31
C PRO A 485 -5.80 12.04 19.51
N GLU A 486 -4.94 12.84 20.12
CA GLU A 486 -4.17 13.88 19.44
C GLU A 486 -3.19 13.32 18.38
N LEU A 487 -2.81 12.04 18.47
CA LEU A 487 -1.99 11.37 17.47
C LEU A 487 -2.66 11.35 16.08
N PHE A 488 -3.99 11.44 16.05
CA PHE A 488 -4.80 11.46 14.83
C PHE A 488 -5.08 12.87 14.32
N GLN A 489 -4.61 13.92 15.01
CA GLN A 489 -4.70 15.29 14.53
C GLN A 489 -3.61 15.55 13.48
N LEU A 490 -3.94 15.22 12.24
CA LEU A 490 -2.99 15.30 11.14
C LEU A 490 -2.82 16.75 10.68
N ARG A 491 -1.59 17.25 10.68
CA ARG A 491 -1.27 18.56 10.13
C ARG A 491 -1.33 18.48 8.59
N PRO A 492 -1.98 19.42 7.91
CA PRO A 492 -1.98 19.44 6.46
C PRO A 492 -0.57 19.59 5.91
N ALA A 493 -0.29 18.91 4.81
CA ALA A 493 1.04 18.93 4.19
C ALA A 493 1.49 20.35 3.86
N GLN A 494 2.72 20.70 4.21
CA GLN A 494 3.29 22.04 4.01
C GLN A 494 3.74 22.31 2.56
N ASN A 495 3.01 21.78 1.58
CA ASN A 495 3.28 22.01 0.17
C ASN A 495 2.63 23.32 -0.27
N ARG A 496 3.41 24.26 -0.82
CA ARG A 496 2.91 25.59 -1.27
C ARG A 496 1.77 25.45 -2.29
N ALA A 497 1.91 24.57 -3.27
CA ALA A 497 0.88 24.36 -4.28
C ALA A 497 -0.42 23.80 -3.65
N GLN A 498 -0.30 22.82 -2.76
CA GLN A 498 -1.45 22.24 -2.06
C GLN A 498 -2.10 23.23 -1.08
N LYS A 499 -1.30 24.05 -0.38
CA LYS A 499 -1.81 25.14 0.47
C LYS A 499 -2.56 26.18 -0.37
N LEU A 500 -2.02 26.55 -1.53
CA LEU A 500 -2.68 27.50 -2.44
C LEU A 500 -3.99 26.92 -2.97
N LEU A 501 -4.00 25.66 -3.44
CA LEU A 501 -5.21 25.01 -3.91
C LEU A 501 -6.25 24.83 -2.80
N TYR A 502 -5.82 24.47 -1.59
CA TYR A 502 -6.72 24.40 -0.43
C TYR A 502 -7.31 25.78 -0.09
N TYR A 503 -6.46 26.80 -0.04
CA TYR A 503 -6.90 28.17 0.22
C TYR A 503 -7.88 28.67 -0.84
N LEU A 504 -7.56 28.48 -2.11
CA LEU A 504 -8.44 28.85 -3.21
C LEU A 504 -9.77 28.09 -3.14
N GLY A 505 -9.73 26.78 -2.94
CA GLY A 505 -10.93 25.94 -2.78
C GLY A 505 -11.77 26.38 -1.58
N HIS A 506 -11.12 26.65 -0.44
CA HIS A 506 -11.80 27.10 0.77
C HIS A 506 -12.48 28.47 0.56
N VAL A 507 -11.75 29.43 -0.02
CA VAL A 507 -12.32 30.76 -0.30
C VAL A 507 -13.45 30.70 -1.32
N MET A 508 -13.33 29.84 -2.34
CA MET A 508 -14.36 29.66 -3.36
C MET A 508 -15.64 29.00 -2.82
N VAL A 509 -15.50 28.06 -1.88
CA VAL A 509 -16.65 27.30 -1.33
C VAL A 509 -17.26 27.98 -0.11
N ASN A 510 -16.41 28.46 0.81
CA ASN A 510 -16.83 28.96 2.13
C ASN A 510 -16.77 30.49 2.26
N GLY A 511 -16.29 31.16 1.22
CA GLY A 511 -16.01 32.59 1.27
C GLY A 511 -14.68 32.93 1.97
N PRO A 512 -14.24 34.18 1.93
CA PRO A 512 -13.01 34.63 2.57
C PRO A 512 -13.14 34.59 4.10
N THR A 513 -12.13 34.05 4.77
CA THR A 513 -12.05 33.94 6.23
C THR A 513 -11.67 35.25 6.93
N THR A 514 -11.35 36.29 6.19
CA THR A 514 -11.03 37.60 6.74
C THR A 514 -12.32 38.36 7.06
N PRO A 515 -12.41 39.07 8.20
CA PRO A 515 -13.59 39.83 8.61
C PRO A 515 -13.77 41.14 7.80
N ILE A 516 -13.17 41.27 6.65
CA ILE A 516 -13.43 42.40 5.74
C ILE A 516 -14.77 42.09 5.07
N PRO A 517 -15.81 42.89 5.27
CA PRO A 517 -17.05 42.75 4.57
C PRO A 517 -16.85 43.22 3.12
N VAL A 518 -16.11 42.48 2.35
CA VAL A 518 -16.09 42.64 0.92
C VAL A 518 -17.33 41.91 0.44
N LYS A 519 -18.43 42.59 0.33
CA LYS A 519 -19.34 42.37 -0.78
C LYS A 519 -18.53 42.73 -2.03
N ALA A 520 -17.61 41.85 -2.42
CA ALA A 520 -17.03 41.86 -3.73
C ALA A 520 -18.19 41.56 -4.67
N ASP A 521 -18.81 42.59 -5.18
CA ASP A 521 -19.63 42.46 -6.36
C ASP A 521 -18.68 41.99 -7.48
N PRO A 522 -18.77 40.75 -7.94
CA PRO A 522 -17.92 40.25 -9.00
C PRO A 522 -18.26 40.90 -10.35
N SER A 523 -19.33 41.70 -10.43
CA SER A 523 -19.76 42.38 -11.63
C SER A 523 -18.75 43.40 -12.18
N PRO A 524 -17.90 44.07 -11.35
CA PRO A 524 -16.89 45.00 -11.89
C PRO A 524 -15.66 44.35 -12.50
N THR A 525 -15.46 43.03 -12.32
CA THR A 525 -14.27 42.34 -12.85
C THR A 525 -14.54 41.86 -14.26
N ASP A 526 -14.34 42.76 -15.23
CA ASP A 526 -14.42 42.40 -16.64
C ASP A 526 -13.13 41.70 -17.09
N PRO A 527 -13.24 40.58 -17.83
CA PRO A 527 -12.08 39.94 -18.43
C PRO A 527 -11.47 40.86 -19.50
N ILE A 528 -10.14 40.90 -19.55
CA ILE A 528 -9.40 41.55 -20.62
C ILE A 528 -9.48 40.64 -21.85
N VAL A 529 -10.13 41.15 -22.90
CA VAL A 529 -10.29 40.42 -24.16
C VAL A 529 -9.56 41.11 -25.30
N PRO A 530 -9.11 40.35 -26.33
CA PRO A 530 -8.51 40.98 -27.51
C PRO A 530 -9.49 41.87 -28.28
N VAL A 531 -8.96 42.78 -29.07
CA VAL A 531 -9.76 43.65 -29.93
C VAL A 531 -10.54 42.81 -30.94
N VAL A 532 -11.84 43.04 -31.04
CA VAL A 532 -12.71 42.36 -31.99
C VAL A 532 -12.76 43.16 -33.30
N PRO A 533 -12.63 42.52 -34.48
CA PRO A 533 -12.82 43.20 -35.77
C PRO A 533 -14.23 43.82 -35.89
N ILE A 534 -14.32 44.91 -36.57
CA ILE A 534 -15.58 45.58 -36.84
C ILE A 534 -16.32 44.88 -37.99
N GLY A 535 -17.59 44.55 -37.81
CA GLY A 535 -18.44 43.93 -38.84
C GLY A 535 -18.96 42.54 -38.45
N PRO A 536 -19.72 41.88 -39.31
CA PRO A 536 -20.20 40.53 -39.04
C PRO A 536 -19.06 39.52 -39.07
N PRO A 537 -19.13 38.47 -38.27
CA PRO A 537 -18.11 37.42 -38.29
C PRO A 537 -18.09 36.66 -39.64
N PRO A 538 -16.92 36.15 -40.08
CA PRO A 538 -16.80 35.40 -41.31
C PRO A 538 -17.66 34.12 -41.26
N ALA A 539 -18.13 33.64 -42.43
CA ALA A 539 -18.87 32.41 -42.53
C ALA A 539 -18.08 31.20 -41.97
N GLY A 540 -18.76 30.28 -41.30
CA GLY A 540 -18.22 29.09 -40.69
C GLY A 540 -19.03 27.83 -41.03
N PHE A 541 -18.71 26.73 -40.36
CA PHE A 541 -19.39 25.44 -40.58
C PHE A 541 -20.88 25.48 -40.25
N ARG A 542 -21.32 26.37 -39.36
CA ARG A 542 -22.74 26.47 -39.02
C ARG A 542 -23.56 27.02 -40.21
N ASP A 543 -22.99 27.90 -41.03
CA ASP A 543 -23.70 28.41 -42.22
C ASP A 543 -23.99 27.29 -43.23
N ILE A 544 -23.11 26.27 -43.31
CA ILE A 544 -23.34 25.06 -44.12
C ILE A 544 -24.48 24.26 -43.50
N LEU A 545 -24.47 24.04 -42.18
CA LEU A 545 -25.53 23.33 -41.48
C LEU A 545 -26.89 23.99 -41.67
N LEU A 546 -26.96 25.33 -41.56
CA LEU A 546 -28.22 26.05 -41.74
C LEU A 546 -28.74 25.98 -43.19
N ARG A 547 -27.84 25.96 -44.15
CA ARG A 547 -28.21 25.91 -45.58
C ARG A 547 -28.54 24.52 -46.05
N GLU A 548 -27.79 23.50 -45.64
CA GLU A 548 -27.83 22.14 -46.22
C GLU A 548 -28.32 21.04 -45.26
N GLY A 549 -28.66 21.43 -44.03
CA GLY A 549 -29.09 20.49 -42.99
C GLY A 549 -27.98 19.60 -42.43
N PRO A 550 -28.32 18.65 -41.52
CA PRO A 550 -27.37 17.76 -40.87
C PRO A 550 -26.59 16.88 -41.84
N GLU A 551 -27.21 16.32 -42.87
CA GLU A 551 -26.54 15.48 -43.86
C GLU A 551 -25.59 16.30 -44.75
N GLY A 552 -25.97 17.53 -45.13
CA GLY A 552 -25.10 18.43 -45.87
C GLY A 552 -23.86 18.84 -45.05
N PHE A 553 -24.09 19.10 -43.77
CA PHE A 553 -23.01 19.35 -42.83
C PHE A 553 -22.03 18.14 -42.71
N ALA A 554 -22.57 16.95 -42.54
CA ALA A 554 -21.76 15.72 -42.45
C ALA A 554 -20.97 15.48 -43.74
N ARG A 555 -21.55 15.72 -44.94
CA ARG A 555 -20.83 15.66 -46.21
C ARG A 555 -19.70 16.70 -46.29
N ALA A 556 -19.93 17.93 -45.84
CA ALA A 556 -18.92 18.99 -45.82
C ALA A 556 -17.74 18.62 -44.90
N VAL A 557 -18.03 18.06 -43.73
CA VAL A 557 -17.00 17.57 -42.79
C VAL A 557 -16.19 16.44 -43.42
N ARG A 558 -16.85 15.45 -44.05
CA ARG A 558 -16.21 14.31 -44.69
C ARG A 558 -15.31 14.72 -45.84
N ASN A 559 -15.72 15.72 -46.60
CA ASN A 559 -14.98 16.19 -47.79
C ASN A 559 -13.90 17.25 -47.45
N HIS A 560 -13.82 17.69 -46.21
CA HIS A 560 -12.83 18.66 -45.80
C HIS A 560 -11.40 18.08 -45.94
N GLN A 561 -10.54 18.86 -46.56
CA GLN A 561 -9.12 18.50 -46.69
C GLN A 561 -8.36 19.07 -45.48
N GLY A 562 -7.74 18.19 -44.72
CA GLY A 562 -6.96 18.55 -43.54
C GLY A 562 -7.66 18.26 -42.20
N LEU A 563 -7.10 18.80 -41.11
CA LEU A 563 -7.59 18.60 -39.76
C LEU A 563 -8.62 19.65 -39.38
N LEU A 564 -9.78 19.19 -38.90
CA LEU A 564 -10.76 20.04 -38.24
C LEU A 564 -10.57 19.97 -36.73
N LEU A 565 -10.65 21.11 -36.06
CA LEU A 565 -10.49 21.21 -34.61
C LEU A 565 -11.82 21.58 -33.94
N MET A 566 -12.08 20.98 -32.78
CA MET A 566 -13.14 21.38 -31.87
C MET A 566 -12.51 22.09 -30.67
N ASP A 567 -13.12 23.18 -30.23
CA ASP A 567 -12.73 23.84 -28.99
C ASP A 567 -13.60 23.38 -27.81
N THR A 568 -12.97 23.07 -26.68
CA THR A 568 -13.63 22.63 -25.45
C THR A 568 -13.55 23.65 -24.31
N THR A 569 -13.00 24.83 -24.56
CA THR A 569 -12.80 25.88 -23.55
C THR A 569 -14.09 26.27 -22.86
N PHE A 570 -15.20 26.31 -23.63
CA PHE A 570 -16.52 26.71 -23.13
C PHE A 570 -17.23 25.64 -22.29
N ARG A 571 -16.72 24.40 -22.23
CA ARG A 571 -17.31 23.33 -21.43
C ARG A 571 -16.26 22.49 -20.69
N ASP A 572 -15.53 21.58 -21.36
CA ASP A 572 -14.74 20.56 -20.72
C ASP A 572 -13.49 21.13 -20.03
N ALA A 573 -12.83 22.08 -20.66
CA ALA A 573 -11.62 22.68 -20.08
C ALA A 573 -11.94 23.35 -18.73
N HIS A 574 -12.97 24.17 -18.63
CA HIS A 574 -13.32 24.77 -17.35
C HIS A 574 -14.06 23.82 -16.40
N GLN A 575 -14.74 22.79 -16.92
CA GLN A 575 -15.31 21.74 -16.08
C GLN A 575 -14.20 20.97 -15.36
N SER A 576 -13.14 20.62 -16.06
CA SER A 576 -12.03 19.80 -15.53
C SER A 576 -11.06 20.61 -14.66
N LEU A 577 -10.81 21.86 -15.01
CA LEU A 577 -9.82 22.73 -14.33
C LEU A 577 -10.42 23.65 -13.26
N LEU A 578 -11.65 24.12 -13.46
CA LEU A 578 -12.30 25.13 -12.63
C LEU A 578 -13.66 24.67 -12.08
N ALA A 579 -13.93 23.37 -12.07
CA ALA A 579 -15.19 22.79 -11.60
C ALA A 579 -16.44 23.46 -12.21
N THR A 580 -16.39 23.81 -13.49
CA THR A 580 -17.46 24.49 -14.26
C THR A 580 -17.82 25.89 -13.72
N ARG A 581 -16.94 26.56 -12.99
CA ARG A 581 -17.24 27.85 -12.30
C ARG A 581 -17.05 29.08 -13.18
N VAL A 582 -16.90 28.96 -14.49
CA VAL A 582 -16.81 30.13 -15.38
C VAL A 582 -18.20 30.72 -15.60
N ARG A 583 -18.35 32.02 -15.35
CA ARG A 583 -19.61 32.76 -15.47
C ARG A 583 -20.00 32.93 -16.94
N THR A 584 -21.31 33.04 -17.21
CA THR A 584 -21.80 33.42 -18.55
C THR A 584 -21.25 34.76 -19.00
N HIS A 585 -21.08 35.70 -18.08
CA HIS A 585 -20.48 37.03 -18.36
C HIS A 585 -19.09 36.92 -19.00
N ASP A 586 -18.22 36.03 -18.46
CA ASP A 586 -16.85 35.85 -18.95
C ASP A 586 -16.82 35.22 -20.34
N LEU A 587 -17.69 34.23 -20.57
CA LEU A 587 -17.83 33.57 -21.87
C LEU A 587 -18.37 34.53 -22.92
N LYS A 588 -19.34 35.37 -22.57
CA LYS A 588 -19.91 36.42 -23.47
C LYS A 588 -18.85 37.40 -23.93
N LYS A 589 -17.97 37.83 -23.04
CA LYS A 589 -16.95 38.84 -23.38
C LYS A 589 -15.98 38.35 -24.46
N ILE A 590 -15.58 37.08 -24.43
CA ILE A 590 -14.66 36.51 -25.43
C ILE A 590 -15.38 36.07 -26.72
N SER A 591 -16.68 35.80 -26.66
CA SER A 591 -17.47 35.21 -27.76
C SER A 591 -17.36 35.95 -29.09
N PRO A 592 -17.45 37.27 -29.17
CA PRO A 592 -17.30 38.00 -30.44
C PRO A 592 -15.91 37.79 -31.08
N TYR A 593 -14.85 37.74 -30.26
CA TYR A 593 -13.51 37.47 -30.75
C TYR A 593 -13.40 36.06 -31.33
N VAL A 594 -14.00 35.07 -30.64
CA VAL A 594 -14.05 33.68 -31.10
C VAL A 594 -14.79 33.58 -32.44
N ALA A 595 -15.94 34.23 -32.58
CA ALA A 595 -16.72 34.21 -33.81
C ALA A 595 -15.94 34.74 -35.01
N HIS A 596 -15.13 35.81 -34.83
CA HIS A 596 -14.34 36.39 -35.90
C HIS A 596 -13.07 35.65 -36.26
N ASN A 597 -12.35 35.12 -35.25
CA ASN A 597 -11.00 34.62 -35.46
C ASN A 597 -10.92 33.06 -35.54
N PHE A 598 -11.98 32.36 -35.10
CA PHE A 598 -12.01 30.92 -35.04
C PHE A 598 -13.13 30.30 -35.90
N ASN A 599 -13.59 30.99 -36.93
CA ASN A 599 -14.67 30.54 -37.82
C ASN A 599 -14.43 29.21 -38.53
N LYS A 600 -13.17 28.72 -38.58
CA LYS A 600 -12.79 27.45 -39.17
C LYS A 600 -12.90 26.26 -38.19
N LEU A 601 -13.28 26.50 -36.96
CA LEU A 601 -13.54 25.41 -36.02
C LEU A 601 -14.69 24.54 -36.50
N PHE A 602 -14.51 23.21 -36.31
CA PHE A 602 -15.58 22.25 -36.53
C PHE A 602 -16.77 22.55 -35.60
N SER A 603 -16.49 22.74 -34.31
CA SER A 603 -17.50 23.09 -33.31
C SER A 603 -16.87 23.71 -32.05
N ILE A 604 -17.71 24.31 -31.23
CA ILE A 604 -17.41 24.73 -29.86
C ILE A 604 -18.28 23.90 -28.92
N GLU A 605 -17.65 23.11 -28.05
CA GLU A 605 -18.37 22.38 -27.03
C GLU A 605 -18.69 23.32 -25.85
N ASN A 606 -19.96 23.60 -25.61
CA ASN A 606 -20.40 24.53 -24.59
C ASN A 606 -21.34 23.96 -23.53
N TRP A 607 -21.86 22.74 -23.75
CA TRP A 607 -22.76 22.08 -22.82
C TRP A 607 -22.33 20.60 -22.54
N GLY A 608 -22.57 20.16 -21.30
CA GLY A 608 -22.46 18.79 -20.83
C GLY A 608 -23.21 18.61 -19.52
N GLY A 609 -23.18 17.42 -18.93
CA GLY A 609 -23.95 17.09 -17.73
C GLY A 609 -23.73 18.07 -16.57
N ALA A 610 -22.49 18.44 -16.28
CA ALA A 610 -22.18 19.35 -15.18
C ALA A 610 -22.59 20.80 -15.45
N THR A 611 -22.76 21.21 -16.69
CA THR A 611 -23.13 22.61 -17.03
C THR A 611 -24.48 22.99 -16.44
N PHE A 612 -25.48 22.12 -16.54
CA PHE A 612 -26.82 22.37 -15.98
C PHE A 612 -26.80 22.48 -14.46
N ASP A 613 -26.26 21.44 -13.81
CA ASP A 613 -26.20 21.38 -12.36
C ASP A 613 -25.44 22.55 -11.75
N VAL A 614 -24.27 22.87 -12.31
CA VAL A 614 -23.41 23.94 -11.80
C VAL A 614 -23.97 25.33 -12.08
N ALA A 615 -24.52 25.57 -13.27
CA ALA A 615 -25.12 26.84 -13.59
C ALA A 615 -26.26 27.20 -12.62
N MET A 616 -27.17 26.27 -12.39
CA MET A 616 -28.31 26.48 -11.50
C MET A 616 -27.93 26.49 -10.02
N ARG A 617 -27.09 25.55 -9.56
CA ARG A 617 -26.80 25.33 -8.15
C ARG A 617 -25.76 26.30 -7.57
N PHE A 618 -24.75 26.64 -8.35
CA PHE A 618 -23.61 27.37 -7.84
C PHE A 618 -23.41 28.76 -8.47
N LEU A 619 -23.77 28.94 -9.75
CA LEU A 619 -23.63 30.22 -10.43
C LEU A 619 -24.93 31.05 -10.39
N TYR A 620 -26.06 30.41 -10.01
CA TYR A 620 -27.39 31.00 -10.04
C TYR A 620 -27.76 31.59 -11.41
N GLU A 621 -27.29 30.92 -12.46
CA GLU A 621 -27.51 31.26 -13.86
C GLU A 621 -28.45 30.25 -14.55
N CYS A 622 -29.23 30.75 -15.51
CA CYS A 622 -30.06 29.88 -16.36
C CYS A 622 -29.22 29.30 -17.51
N PRO A 623 -29.03 27.97 -17.61
CA PRO A 623 -28.23 27.37 -18.67
C PRO A 623 -28.83 27.58 -20.07
N TRP A 624 -30.15 27.69 -20.19
CA TRP A 624 -30.84 27.96 -21.44
C TRP A 624 -30.53 29.40 -21.93
N ARG A 625 -30.65 30.37 -21.03
CA ARG A 625 -30.30 31.76 -21.33
C ARG A 625 -28.83 31.91 -21.71
N ARG A 626 -27.93 31.19 -21.02
CA ARG A 626 -26.50 31.15 -21.38
C ARG A 626 -26.33 30.68 -22.83
N LEU A 627 -27.02 29.60 -23.24
CA LEU A 627 -26.93 29.08 -24.59
C LEU A 627 -27.42 30.11 -25.63
N GLN A 628 -28.56 30.75 -25.39
CA GLN A 628 -29.15 31.77 -26.26
C GLN A 628 -28.19 32.94 -26.44
N GLU A 629 -27.70 33.53 -25.34
CA GLU A 629 -26.80 34.69 -25.37
C GLU A 629 -25.47 34.39 -26.07
N LEU A 630 -24.90 33.19 -25.85
CA LEU A 630 -23.70 32.77 -26.56
C LEU A 630 -23.99 32.53 -28.06
N ARG A 631 -25.15 32.00 -28.42
CA ARG A 631 -25.55 31.79 -29.81
C ARG A 631 -25.70 33.08 -30.59
N GLU A 632 -26.23 34.11 -29.95
CA GLU A 632 -26.31 35.47 -30.54
C GLU A 632 -24.92 36.04 -30.88
N LEU A 633 -23.94 35.77 -30.01
CA LEU A 633 -22.57 36.32 -30.14
C LEU A 633 -21.67 35.44 -31.05
N ILE A 634 -21.99 34.17 -31.22
CA ILE A 634 -21.27 33.24 -32.12
C ILE A 634 -22.28 32.59 -33.08
N PRO A 635 -22.70 33.29 -34.14
CA PRO A 635 -23.74 32.78 -35.04
C PRO A 635 -23.22 31.76 -36.06
N ASN A 636 -21.92 31.73 -36.34
CA ASN A 636 -21.28 31.06 -37.47
C ASN A 636 -20.58 29.72 -37.15
N ILE A 637 -20.35 29.43 -35.88
CA ILE A 637 -19.66 28.18 -35.46
C ILE A 637 -20.68 27.25 -34.82
N PRO A 638 -20.69 25.94 -35.18
CA PRO A 638 -21.59 24.98 -34.54
C PRO A 638 -21.34 24.83 -33.05
N PHE A 639 -22.42 24.83 -32.26
CA PHE A 639 -22.34 24.48 -30.84
C PHE A 639 -22.55 22.98 -30.65
N GLN A 640 -21.74 22.42 -29.78
CA GLN A 640 -21.76 21.00 -29.48
C GLN A 640 -22.02 20.76 -28.00
N MET A 641 -22.74 19.69 -27.71
CA MET A 641 -22.95 19.22 -26.34
C MET A 641 -22.67 17.72 -26.20
N LEU A 642 -22.38 17.32 -24.98
CA LEU A 642 -22.27 15.93 -24.58
C LEU A 642 -23.61 15.45 -24.00
N LEU A 643 -24.24 14.45 -24.64
CA LEU A 643 -25.51 13.86 -24.25
C LEU A 643 -25.31 12.42 -23.76
N ARG A 644 -25.71 12.10 -22.52
CA ARG A 644 -25.51 10.79 -21.91
C ARG A 644 -26.70 9.83 -22.19
N GLY A 645 -27.04 9.58 -23.45
CA GLY A 645 -28.18 8.75 -23.79
C GLY A 645 -29.44 9.12 -22.99
N ALA A 646 -30.11 8.15 -22.37
CA ALA A 646 -31.30 8.37 -21.55
C ALA A 646 -31.08 9.22 -20.28
N ASN A 647 -29.86 9.45 -19.87
CA ASN A 647 -29.57 10.33 -18.74
C ASN A 647 -29.50 11.81 -19.16
N ALA A 648 -29.54 12.12 -20.45
CA ALA A 648 -29.39 13.47 -21.00
C ALA A 648 -28.22 14.23 -20.35
N VAL A 649 -28.49 15.22 -19.49
CA VAL A 649 -27.49 15.95 -18.71
C VAL A 649 -27.49 15.60 -17.21
N GLY A 650 -28.30 14.62 -16.80
CA GLY A 650 -28.44 14.19 -15.40
C GLY A 650 -27.56 13.03 -15.00
N TYR A 651 -27.82 12.51 -13.78
CA TYR A 651 -27.11 11.39 -13.16
C TYR A 651 -27.97 10.13 -13.04
N THR A 652 -29.24 10.23 -13.43
CA THR A 652 -30.22 9.12 -13.44
C THR A 652 -30.89 9.08 -14.81
N ASN A 653 -31.47 7.93 -15.19
CA ASN A 653 -32.24 7.84 -16.42
C ASN A 653 -33.52 8.66 -16.31
N TYR A 654 -33.80 9.43 -17.34
CA TYR A 654 -35.08 10.13 -17.51
C TYR A 654 -36.01 9.30 -18.36
N PRO A 655 -37.34 9.49 -18.24
CA PRO A 655 -38.31 8.95 -19.19
C PRO A 655 -38.04 9.45 -20.62
N ASP A 656 -38.31 8.65 -21.61
CA ASP A 656 -38.01 8.93 -23.01
C ASP A 656 -38.58 10.28 -23.48
N ASN A 657 -39.85 10.59 -23.12
CA ASN A 657 -40.47 11.86 -23.45
C ASN A 657 -39.70 13.09 -22.92
N VAL A 658 -39.02 12.94 -21.81
CA VAL A 658 -38.16 14.02 -21.25
C VAL A 658 -36.90 14.19 -22.09
N VAL A 659 -36.28 13.09 -22.53
CA VAL A 659 -35.08 13.11 -23.38
C VAL A 659 -35.40 13.77 -24.73
N PHE A 660 -36.52 13.38 -25.36
CA PHE A 660 -36.98 13.97 -26.62
C PHE A 660 -37.23 15.48 -26.46
N LYS A 661 -38.00 15.87 -25.42
CA LYS A 661 -38.30 17.29 -25.21
C LYS A 661 -37.04 18.10 -24.87
N PHE A 662 -36.09 17.50 -24.14
CA PHE A 662 -34.84 18.14 -23.89
C PHE A 662 -34.02 18.44 -25.16
N CYS A 663 -33.93 17.47 -26.08
CA CYS A 663 -33.21 17.65 -27.35
C CYS A 663 -33.88 18.70 -28.24
N GLU A 664 -35.23 18.65 -28.33
CA GLU A 664 -36.02 19.65 -29.05
C GLU A 664 -35.72 21.07 -28.54
N VAL A 665 -35.87 21.31 -27.24
CA VAL A 665 -35.64 22.63 -26.62
C VAL A 665 -34.17 23.05 -26.73
N ALA A 666 -33.23 22.12 -26.61
CA ALA A 666 -31.80 22.43 -26.78
C ALA A 666 -31.51 22.90 -28.24
N LYS A 667 -32.08 22.24 -29.22
CA LYS A 667 -31.98 22.64 -30.64
C LYS A 667 -32.62 24.01 -30.90
N GLU A 668 -33.80 24.26 -30.40
CA GLU A 668 -34.48 25.53 -30.49
C GLU A 668 -33.68 26.69 -29.92
N ASN A 669 -32.93 26.45 -28.81
CA ASN A 669 -32.11 27.46 -28.16
C ASN A 669 -30.69 27.58 -28.74
N GLY A 670 -30.38 26.86 -29.83
CA GLY A 670 -29.14 27.05 -30.58
C GLY A 670 -28.07 25.97 -30.46
N MET A 671 -28.39 24.80 -29.91
CA MET A 671 -27.50 23.65 -29.96
C MET A 671 -27.55 23.02 -31.36
N ASP A 672 -26.42 22.67 -31.93
CA ASP A 672 -26.32 22.15 -33.28
C ASP A 672 -25.92 20.66 -33.31
N VAL A 673 -24.84 20.29 -32.60
CA VAL A 673 -24.26 18.96 -32.60
C VAL A 673 -24.44 18.30 -31.23
N PHE A 674 -24.98 17.10 -31.22
CA PHE A 674 -25.18 16.34 -30.00
C PHE A 674 -24.30 15.09 -30.03
N ARG A 675 -23.26 15.06 -29.19
CA ARG A 675 -22.41 13.87 -29.01
C ARG A 675 -23.08 12.94 -28.03
N VAL A 676 -23.77 11.95 -28.59
CA VAL A 676 -24.47 10.91 -27.81
C VAL A 676 -23.49 9.83 -27.42
N PHE A 677 -23.37 9.54 -26.13
CA PHE A 677 -22.49 8.50 -25.64
C PHE A 677 -23.10 7.72 -24.48
N ASP A 678 -22.60 6.50 -24.31
CA ASP A 678 -22.79 5.68 -23.13
C ASP A 678 -21.41 5.16 -22.67
N SER A 679 -21.14 5.19 -21.36
CA SER A 679 -19.83 4.80 -20.81
C SER A 679 -19.51 3.31 -20.96
N LEU A 680 -20.56 2.49 -21.14
CA LEU A 680 -20.48 1.03 -21.32
C LEU A 680 -20.78 0.60 -22.76
N ASN A 681 -20.98 1.56 -23.68
CA ASN A 681 -21.44 1.31 -25.05
C ASN A 681 -22.78 0.52 -25.10
N TYR A 682 -23.69 0.80 -24.16
CA TYR A 682 -25.00 0.13 -24.15
C TYR A 682 -25.87 0.68 -25.27
N LEU A 683 -25.99 -0.10 -26.35
CA LEU A 683 -26.59 0.32 -27.59
C LEU A 683 -28.05 0.85 -27.45
N PRO A 684 -28.96 0.23 -26.68
CA PRO A 684 -30.31 0.77 -26.52
C PRO A 684 -30.35 2.19 -25.97
N ASN A 685 -29.43 2.52 -25.05
CA ASN A 685 -29.31 3.85 -24.48
C ASN A 685 -28.76 4.87 -25.50
N LEU A 686 -27.84 4.45 -26.35
CA LEU A 686 -27.35 5.28 -27.46
C LEU A 686 -28.42 5.55 -28.48
N LEU A 687 -29.16 4.53 -28.88
CA LEU A 687 -30.24 4.62 -29.89
C LEU A 687 -31.34 5.60 -29.46
N LEU A 688 -31.80 5.56 -28.21
CA LEU A 688 -32.76 6.50 -27.67
C LEU A 688 -32.30 7.96 -27.82
N GLY A 689 -31.03 8.23 -27.42
CA GLY A 689 -30.45 9.56 -27.54
C GLY A 689 -30.30 10.00 -29.00
N MET A 690 -29.88 9.12 -29.90
CA MET A 690 -29.74 9.39 -31.33
C MET A 690 -31.10 9.72 -31.96
N GLU A 691 -32.15 8.95 -31.66
CA GLU A 691 -33.49 9.16 -32.15
C GLU A 691 -34.05 10.49 -31.67
N ALA A 692 -33.89 10.82 -30.40
CA ALA A 692 -34.31 12.10 -29.82
C ALA A 692 -33.65 13.31 -30.52
N VAL A 693 -32.34 13.21 -30.79
CA VAL A 693 -31.57 14.27 -31.49
C VAL A 693 -32.01 14.37 -32.96
N GLY A 694 -32.15 13.24 -33.66
CA GLY A 694 -32.61 13.21 -35.04
C GLY A 694 -34.00 13.82 -35.20
N SER A 695 -34.94 13.45 -34.33
CA SER A 695 -36.31 14.02 -34.30
C SER A 695 -36.31 15.54 -34.05
N ALA A 696 -35.36 16.05 -33.28
CA ALA A 696 -35.16 17.49 -33.06
C ALA A 696 -34.47 18.22 -34.23
N GLY A 697 -34.02 17.52 -35.28
CA GLY A 697 -33.28 18.09 -36.41
C GLY A 697 -31.85 18.51 -36.03
N GLY A 698 -31.27 17.92 -35.01
CA GLY A 698 -29.88 18.12 -34.60
C GLY A 698 -28.91 17.24 -35.39
N VAL A 699 -27.63 17.59 -35.38
CA VAL A 699 -26.55 16.71 -35.88
C VAL A 699 -26.26 15.64 -34.86
N VAL A 700 -26.52 14.37 -35.25
CA VAL A 700 -26.22 13.20 -34.40
C VAL A 700 -24.76 12.82 -34.54
N GLU A 701 -23.99 12.94 -33.46
CA GLU A 701 -22.63 12.44 -33.35
C GLU A 701 -22.63 11.28 -32.36
N ALA A 702 -22.63 10.05 -32.84
CA ALA A 702 -22.58 8.86 -31.99
C ALA A 702 -21.15 8.56 -31.57
N ALA A 703 -20.94 8.43 -30.25
CA ALA A 703 -19.62 8.23 -29.69
C ALA A 703 -19.43 6.81 -29.12
N ILE A 704 -18.43 6.13 -29.63
CA ILE A 704 -17.96 4.84 -29.12
C ILE A 704 -16.98 5.11 -27.97
N SER A 705 -17.30 4.63 -26.78
CA SER A 705 -16.37 4.66 -25.63
C SER A 705 -15.31 3.59 -25.83
N TYR A 706 -14.12 4.01 -26.22
CA TYR A 706 -12.99 3.14 -26.47
C TYR A 706 -12.23 2.85 -25.17
N THR A 707 -11.92 1.58 -24.91
CA THR A 707 -11.16 1.13 -23.77
C THR A 707 -10.33 -0.12 -24.12
N GLY A 708 -9.17 -0.26 -23.52
CA GLY A 708 -8.31 -1.41 -23.73
C GLY A 708 -7.33 -1.25 -24.90
N ASP A 709 -6.68 -2.33 -25.26
CA ASP A 709 -5.73 -2.42 -26.36
C ASP A 709 -6.26 -3.42 -27.39
N VAL A 710 -6.69 -2.92 -28.54
CA VAL A 710 -7.23 -3.76 -29.63
C VAL A 710 -6.11 -4.52 -30.37
N ALA A 711 -4.85 -4.15 -30.18
CA ALA A 711 -3.71 -4.84 -30.77
C ALA A 711 -3.29 -6.08 -29.95
N ASP A 712 -3.78 -6.22 -28.72
CA ASP A 712 -3.51 -7.37 -27.85
C ASP A 712 -4.51 -8.50 -28.12
N PRO A 713 -4.13 -9.61 -28.81
CA PRO A 713 -5.05 -10.69 -29.16
C PRO A 713 -5.56 -11.49 -27.94
N SER A 714 -4.95 -11.33 -26.77
CA SER A 714 -5.43 -11.96 -25.53
C SER A 714 -6.68 -11.28 -24.95
N ARG A 715 -7.00 -10.06 -25.40
CA ARG A 715 -8.13 -9.26 -24.91
C ARG A 715 -9.35 -9.48 -25.80
N THR A 716 -10.12 -10.52 -25.49
CA THR A 716 -11.26 -10.94 -26.31
C THR A 716 -12.53 -10.10 -26.13
N LYS A 717 -12.69 -9.38 -24.98
CA LYS A 717 -13.93 -8.66 -24.65
C LYS A 717 -14.13 -7.39 -25.50
N TYR A 718 -13.08 -6.61 -25.71
CA TYR A 718 -13.10 -5.34 -26.45
C TYR A 718 -12.16 -5.43 -27.64
N SER A 719 -12.43 -6.39 -28.52
CA SER A 719 -11.68 -6.65 -29.75
C SER A 719 -11.95 -5.58 -30.81
N LEU A 720 -11.12 -5.53 -31.84
CA LEU A 720 -11.38 -4.69 -33.00
C LEU A 720 -12.74 -5.00 -33.62
N GLN A 721 -13.12 -6.29 -33.71
CA GLN A 721 -14.41 -6.71 -34.25
C GLN A 721 -15.58 -6.16 -33.42
N TYR A 722 -15.50 -6.19 -32.09
CA TYR A 722 -16.51 -5.57 -31.21
C TYR A 722 -16.76 -4.10 -31.56
N TYR A 723 -15.70 -3.32 -31.80
CA TYR A 723 -15.83 -1.90 -32.14
C TYR A 723 -16.33 -1.70 -33.58
N MET A 724 -15.97 -2.57 -34.50
CA MET A 724 -16.48 -2.53 -35.87
C MET A 724 -17.99 -2.83 -35.91
N ASP A 725 -18.43 -3.88 -35.22
CA ASP A 725 -19.85 -4.25 -35.14
C ASP A 725 -20.68 -3.11 -34.54
N LEU A 726 -20.18 -2.51 -33.43
CA LEU A 726 -20.82 -1.36 -32.79
C LEU A 726 -20.89 -0.15 -33.73
N ALA A 727 -19.81 0.14 -34.46
CA ALA A 727 -19.79 1.23 -35.43
C ALA A 727 -20.81 1.02 -36.55
N GLU A 728 -20.90 -0.20 -37.07
CA GLU A 728 -21.90 -0.55 -38.11
C GLU A 728 -23.32 -0.37 -37.59
N GLU A 729 -23.65 -0.78 -36.38
CA GLU A 729 -24.95 -0.58 -35.76
C GLU A 729 -25.30 0.91 -35.62
N LEU A 730 -24.35 1.74 -35.17
CA LEU A 730 -24.56 3.18 -35.06
C LEU A 730 -24.73 3.86 -36.42
N VAL A 731 -24.03 3.40 -37.45
CA VAL A 731 -24.20 3.88 -38.83
C VAL A 731 -25.59 3.49 -39.36
N ARG A 732 -26.03 2.23 -39.16
CA ARG A 732 -27.38 1.78 -39.53
C ARG A 732 -28.47 2.58 -38.82
N ALA A 733 -28.25 2.99 -37.58
CA ALA A 733 -29.13 3.84 -36.81
C ALA A 733 -29.17 5.31 -37.25
N GLY A 734 -28.38 5.71 -38.25
CA GLY A 734 -28.44 7.03 -38.88
C GLY A 734 -27.57 8.08 -38.18
N THR A 735 -26.41 7.73 -37.62
CA THR A 735 -25.49 8.73 -37.14
C THR A 735 -24.93 9.56 -38.30
N HIS A 736 -24.84 10.87 -38.11
CA HIS A 736 -24.21 11.79 -39.07
C HIS A 736 -22.69 11.78 -38.96
N ILE A 737 -22.17 11.61 -37.75
CA ILE A 737 -20.73 11.59 -37.42
C ILE A 737 -20.48 10.48 -36.43
N LEU A 738 -19.44 9.69 -36.66
CA LEU A 738 -18.96 8.68 -35.71
C LEU A 738 -17.76 9.24 -34.95
N CYS A 739 -17.82 9.19 -33.62
CA CYS A 739 -16.78 9.67 -32.72
C CYS A 739 -16.15 8.49 -31.95
N ILE A 740 -14.83 8.44 -31.89
CA ILE A 740 -14.11 7.54 -30.96
C ILE A 740 -13.76 8.36 -29.73
N LYS A 741 -14.35 7.99 -28.60
CA LYS A 741 -14.15 8.64 -27.31
C LYS A 741 -13.23 7.79 -26.43
N GLU A 742 -12.01 8.22 -26.26
CA GLU A 742 -11.07 7.57 -25.35
C GLU A 742 -11.42 7.90 -23.88
N SER A 743 -11.77 6.88 -23.10
CA SER A 743 -12.20 7.08 -21.71
C SER A 743 -11.17 6.66 -20.65
N ARG A 744 -10.14 5.93 -21.00
CA ARG A 744 -8.92 5.61 -20.22
C ARG A 744 -8.04 4.67 -21.05
N CYS A 745 -7.22 5.20 -21.93
CA CYS A 745 -6.19 4.38 -22.55
C CYS A 745 -4.82 4.70 -21.96
N ARG A 746 -4.20 3.66 -21.40
CA ARG A 746 -2.76 3.52 -21.59
C ARG A 746 -2.61 2.98 -23.03
N GLY A 747 -2.48 3.87 -24.01
CA GLY A 747 -2.07 3.46 -25.34
C GLY A 747 -0.71 2.79 -25.25
N PRO A 748 -0.41 1.81 -26.11
CA PRO A 748 0.96 1.40 -26.31
C PRO A 748 1.78 2.64 -26.64
N THR A 749 2.91 2.81 -25.97
CA THR A 749 3.94 3.75 -26.41
C THR A 749 4.15 3.48 -27.89
N LEU A 750 3.76 4.41 -28.74
CA LEU A 750 4.15 4.41 -30.14
C LEU A 750 5.68 4.44 -30.12
N GLU A 751 6.31 3.28 -30.20
CA GLU A 751 7.68 3.19 -30.65
C GLU A 751 7.71 3.86 -32.01
N ARG A 752 8.43 4.96 -32.09
CA ARG A 752 8.74 5.61 -33.36
C ARG A 752 9.51 4.60 -34.18
N GLY A 753 8.77 3.82 -34.97
CA GLY A 753 9.36 3.05 -36.03
C GLY A 753 10.06 4.03 -36.96
N SER A 754 11.38 3.94 -37.01
CA SER A 754 12.23 4.54 -38.04
C SER A 754 11.88 3.88 -39.35
N GLY A 755 10.85 4.38 -40.04
CA GLY A 755 10.58 4.04 -41.45
C GLY A 755 11.37 4.98 -42.35
N PRO A 756 11.89 4.52 -43.50
CA PRO A 756 12.77 5.31 -44.37
C PRO A 756 12.01 6.46 -45.01
N ARG A 757 12.69 7.60 -45.08
CA ARG A 757 12.24 8.76 -45.87
C ARG A 757 12.31 8.38 -47.36
N SER A 758 11.21 8.47 -48.06
CA SER A 758 11.15 8.75 -49.49
C SER A 758 10.00 9.70 -49.77
#